data_f1096bc74b913975078cc277128d7554
#
_entry.id   f1096bc74b913975078cc277128d7554
#
_cell.length_a   1.000
_cell.length_b   1.000
_cell.length_c   1.000
_cell.angle_alpha   90.00
_cell.angle_beta   90.00
_cell.angle_gamma   90.00
#
_symmetry.space_group_name_H-M   'P 1'
#
loop_
_entity.id
_entity.type
_entity.pdbx_description
1 polymer ?
#
loop_
_entity_poly.entity_id
_entity_poly.type
_entity_poly.pdbx_seq_one_letter_code
_entity_poly.pdbx_strand_id
1 'polypeptide(L)'
;MSRPPSLHDFFTENFVDARGRVPAVLGRDAADPVTPDRTLRDAALAVLVLAKAEEPELTRTLLTALREFDDAQAAGFHELLDVTGTVHPVGDVRTPATQALAWWALHHAGTALDDPATAAEARAGLRPLAESVLAGGWPARLHRDGATVLDGASLLEQVAVLVLAAHAVDDGDAFWASFLTAAAEQLAAFDSADGAWAALTARGEPDAFHGYRLRSSALAVLAWSALHERATAAGSPDLGALEHARKVLRHLDTHEHTRGRGLWDRVSADSQTRVDPLLAQYGRPDSPFPAKLMPDHALAVLAADRVAELSDDVWAKELSALAAAELWRYTDTAVGGIFQGQGSWFSTPVDATVPLARHVMVPPRSAGAFSVGNTAYVPFHEKHATTQLLALAALGDREQPAPTVPGPAPELKPWPLERDLSYVSREPLSEGLIDLPAYLAWLRSTASGLGYGLTPYRAPLGLRSDRTAQTFSVLHVVSDLMALNEPIANRDQLLAGIYATQNPDGGFGEQPSLLSEAFTTYCAVLTATVLGGTDYDTDQCAAFLQACQHAEGAFGNAPGYPGDAWHCNLAVLALLALGRRPEREADLVAYFAACRNQDGGYGNQPGHPSDTFATFRVVDTLIALGLEPPRHEETIAWLRGLQTEAGGFRYRPSGPESFVGSYHAIASLYVLGSEPADPAACRAWIAARQSSDGGFGRVPGGASETTDEGFIAIQALHMLEGKLNPYWAVIMT
;
A
#
# COMPACT_ATOMS: atom_id res chain seq x y z
N MET A 1 -2.04 3.39 -29.73
CA MET A 1 -1.13 2.64 -28.88
C MET A 1 -1.52 1.17 -28.97
N SER A 2 -0.56 0.25 -29.14
CA SER A 2 -0.84 -1.20 -29.08
C SER A 2 -1.31 -1.54 -27.66
N ARG A 3 -2.26 -2.47 -27.54
CA ARG A 3 -2.70 -2.99 -26.23
C ARG A 3 -1.46 -3.57 -25.53
N PRO A 4 -1.25 -3.32 -24.24
CA PRO A 4 -0.16 -3.95 -23.51
C PRO A 4 -0.30 -5.48 -23.58
N PRO A 5 0.81 -6.24 -23.53
CA PRO A 5 0.77 -7.70 -23.55
C PRO A 5 -0.08 -8.22 -22.39
N SER A 6 -0.65 -9.43 -22.54
CA SER A 6 -1.29 -10.11 -21.40
C SER A 6 -0.28 -10.34 -20.29
N LEU A 7 -0.72 -10.54 -19.05
CA LEU A 7 0.20 -10.86 -17.94
C LEU A 7 0.99 -12.16 -18.20
N HIS A 8 0.35 -13.12 -18.85
CA HIS A 8 1.00 -14.37 -19.24
C HIS A 8 2.12 -14.13 -20.26
N ASP A 9 1.81 -13.39 -21.37
CA ASP A 9 2.80 -13.10 -22.40
C ASP A 9 3.92 -12.22 -21.81
N PHE A 10 3.57 -11.19 -21.03
CA PHE A 10 4.56 -10.37 -20.35
C PHE A 10 5.53 -11.20 -19.51
N PHE A 11 5.01 -12.13 -18.68
CA PHE A 11 5.86 -12.96 -17.82
C PHE A 11 6.73 -13.92 -18.63
N THR A 12 6.14 -14.64 -19.57
CA THR A 12 6.86 -15.63 -20.37
C THR A 12 7.92 -15.02 -21.27
N GLU A 13 7.67 -13.82 -21.82
CA GLU A 13 8.61 -13.14 -22.70
C GLU A 13 9.75 -12.44 -21.93
N ASN A 14 9.52 -11.95 -20.71
CA ASN A 14 10.50 -11.13 -19.99
C ASN A 14 11.16 -11.86 -18.81
N PHE A 15 10.45 -12.76 -18.13
CA PHE A 15 10.97 -13.45 -16.96
C PHE A 15 11.50 -14.86 -17.23
N VAL A 16 11.04 -15.54 -18.27
CA VAL A 16 11.44 -16.93 -18.53
C VAL A 16 12.52 -16.97 -19.60
N ASP A 17 13.75 -17.33 -19.23
CA ASP A 17 14.81 -17.53 -20.21
C ASP A 17 14.63 -18.83 -21.02
N ALA A 18 15.48 -19.04 -22.04
CA ALA A 18 15.44 -20.25 -22.89
C ALA A 18 15.64 -21.59 -22.12
N ARG A 19 16.07 -21.53 -20.85
CA ARG A 19 16.26 -22.66 -19.95
C ARG A 19 15.17 -22.76 -18.89
N GLY A 20 14.13 -21.89 -18.94
CA GLY A 20 13.08 -21.84 -17.94
C GLY A 20 13.46 -21.18 -16.62
N ARG A 21 14.62 -20.52 -16.56
CA ARG A 21 15.09 -19.85 -15.37
C ARG A 21 14.37 -18.53 -15.20
N VAL A 22 14.00 -18.22 -13.96
CA VAL A 22 13.26 -17.03 -13.59
C VAL A 22 14.11 -16.18 -12.65
N PRO A 23 14.54 -14.95 -13.05
CA PRO A 23 15.17 -14.01 -12.14
C PRO A 23 14.13 -13.51 -11.12
N ALA A 24 14.56 -13.25 -9.90
CA ALA A 24 13.64 -12.78 -8.86
C ALA A 24 13.05 -11.40 -9.16
N VAL A 25 13.85 -10.50 -9.75
CA VAL A 25 13.47 -9.09 -9.94
C VAL A 25 14.01 -8.54 -11.25
N LEU A 26 13.14 -7.91 -12.00
CA LEU A 26 13.49 -7.09 -13.17
C LEU A 26 13.33 -5.60 -12.85
N GLY A 27 14.10 -4.76 -13.54
CA GLY A 27 13.92 -3.31 -13.53
C GLY A 27 12.59 -2.88 -14.14
N ARG A 28 12.29 -1.59 -14.06
CA ARG A 28 11.03 -1.01 -14.56
C ARG A 28 10.78 -1.30 -16.04
N ASP A 29 11.80 -1.21 -16.85
CA ASP A 29 11.76 -1.46 -18.29
C ASP A 29 11.71 -2.94 -18.67
N ALA A 30 11.81 -3.84 -17.69
CA ALA A 30 11.89 -5.27 -17.84
C ALA A 30 13.10 -5.76 -18.68
N ALA A 31 14.07 -4.88 -18.97
CA ALA A 31 15.20 -5.20 -19.84
C ALA A 31 16.29 -5.99 -19.14
N ASP A 32 16.62 -5.60 -17.89
CA ASP A 32 17.73 -6.18 -17.14
C ASP A 32 17.31 -6.65 -15.74
N PRO A 33 17.83 -7.80 -15.25
CA PRO A 33 17.63 -8.22 -13.87
C PRO A 33 18.27 -7.22 -12.89
N VAL A 34 17.49 -6.75 -11.92
CA VAL A 34 18.01 -5.94 -10.80
C VAL A 34 18.85 -6.80 -9.86
N THR A 35 18.41 -8.04 -9.65
CA THR A 35 19.23 -9.06 -9.00
C THR A 35 19.32 -10.27 -9.91
N PRO A 36 20.53 -10.76 -10.18
CA PRO A 36 20.70 -11.98 -10.98
C PRO A 36 20.36 -13.24 -10.20
N ASP A 37 20.07 -13.13 -8.90
CA ASP A 37 19.78 -14.26 -8.04
C ASP A 37 18.41 -14.88 -8.38
N ARG A 38 18.33 -16.20 -8.24
CA ARG A 38 17.12 -16.99 -8.45
C ARG A 38 16.69 -17.63 -7.14
N THR A 39 15.42 -17.48 -6.79
CA THR A 39 14.88 -18.10 -5.57
C THR A 39 14.12 -19.37 -5.88
N LEU A 40 14.22 -20.33 -4.98
CA LEU A 40 13.43 -21.58 -5.05
C LEU A 40 11.92 -21.28 -5.10
N ARG A 41 11.47 -20.27 -4.35
CA ARG A 41 10.07 -19.84 -4.31
C ARG A 41 9.58 -19.41 -5.69
N ASP A 42 10.32 -18.52 -6.37
CA ASP A 42 9.91 -18.01 -7.68
C ASP A 42 9.90 -19.12 -8.74
N ALA A 43 10.89 -20.01 -8.71
CA ALA A 43 10.93 -21.17 -9.59
C ALA A 43 9.75 -22.13 -9.34
N ALA A 44 9.41 -22.41 -8.09
CA ALA A 44 8.28 -23.26 -7.72
C ALA A 44 6.94 -22.62 -8.09
N LEU A 45 6.76 -21.31 -7.83
CA LEU A 45 5.56 -20.58 -8.24
C LEU A 45 5.40 -20.53 -9.76
N ALA A 46 6.50 -20.37 -10.52
CA ALA A 46 6.43 -20.42 -11.98
C ALA A 46 5.89 -21.77 -12.48
N VAL A 47 6.33 -22.85 -11.89
CA VAL A 47 5.79 -24.19 -12.21
C VAL A 47 4.32 -24.28 -11.81
N LEU A 48 3.93 -23.89 -10.60
CA LEU A 48 2.54 -23.99 -10.12
C LEU A 48 1.55 -23.17 -10.94
N VAL A 49 1.97 -22.02 -11.44
CA VAL A 49 1.09 -21.08 -12.16
C VAL A 49 1.05 -21.34 -13.66
N LEU A 50 2.19 -21.71 -14.25
CA LEU A 50 2.34 -21.82 -15.71
C LEU A 50 2.31 -23.27 -16.24
N ALA A 51 2.56 -24.28 -15.40
CA ALA A 51 2.54 -25.66 -15.87
C ALA A 51 1.11 -26.10 -16.17
N LYS A 52 0.86 -26.40 -17.45
CA LYS A 52 -0.44 -26.84 -17.98
C LYS A 52 -0.26 -28.02 -18.92
N ALA A 53 -1.27 -28.87 -19.01
CA ALA A 53 -1.27 -30.01 -19.92
C ALA A 53 -1.22 -29.59 -21.40
N GLU A 54 -1.79 -28.40 -21.69
CA GLU A 54 -1.81 -27.83 -23.04
C GLU A 54 -0.45 -27.23 -23.47
N GLU A 55 0.46 -26.99 -22.52
CA GLU A 55 1.78 -26.37 -22.74
C GLU A 55 2.92 -27.26 -22.22
N PRO A 56 3.05 -28.52 -22.70
CA PRO A 56 3.99 -29.48 -22.12
C PRO A 56 5.46 -29.11 -22.29
N GLU A 57 5.82 -28.36 -23.31
CA GLU A 57 7.21 -27.93 -23.53
C GLU A 57 7.60 -26.84 -22.50
N LEU A 58 6.75 -25.86 -22.26
CA LEU A 58 6.97 -24.86 -21.23
C LEU A 58 7.06 -25.53 -19.86
N THR A 59 6.13 -26.45 -19.56
CA THR A 59 6.11 -27.21 -18.29
C THR A 59 7.42 -27.97 -18.07
N ARG A 60 7.95 -28.67 -19.09
CA ARG A 60 9.24 -29.39 -18.99
C ARG A 60 10.41 -28.44 -18.77
N THR A 61 10.39 -27.29 -19.45
CA THR A 61 11.44 -26.30 -19.34
C THR A 61 11.49 -25.69 -17.93
N LEU A 62 10.34 -25.30 -17.37
CA LEU A 62 10.21 -24.80 -16.00
C LEU A 62 10.59 -25.87 -14.96
N LEU A 63 10.17 -27.11 -15.17
CA LEU A 63 10.53 -28.24 -14.31
C LEU A 63 12.04 -28.47 -14.28
N THR A 64 12.71 -28.38 -15.44
CA THR A 64 14.16 -28.48 -15.54
C THR A 64 14.85 -27.38 -14.74
N ALA A 65 14.37 -26.15 -14.84
CA ALA A 65 14.92 -25.02 -14.08
C ALA A 65 14.69 -25.15 -12.57
N LEU A 66 13.54 -25.69 -12.14
CA LEU A 66 13.28 -25.97 -10.73
C LEU A 66 14.24 -27.02 -10.19
N ARG A 67 14.55 -28.06 -10.96
CA ARG A 67 15.51 -29.12 -10.58
C ARG A 67 16.96 -28.64 -10.48
N GLU A 68 17.32 -27.49 -11.01
CA GLU A 68 18.63 -26.86 -10.73
C GLU A 68 18.84 -26.57 -9.24
N PHE A 69 17.76 -26.45 -8.46
CA PHE A 69 17.80 -26.25 -7.03
C PHE A 69 17.97 -27.55 -6.22
N ASP A 70 17.93 -28.73 -6.84
CA ASP A 70 18.08 -30.01 -6.13
C ASP A 70 19.39 -30.03 -5.33
N ASP A 71 19.29 -30.41 -4.05
CA ASP A 71 20.46 -30.57 -3.19
C ASP A 71 20.96 -31.99 -3.25
N ALA A 72 22.03 -32.21 -4.02
CA ALA A 72 22.63 -33.54 -4.19
C ALA A 72 23.22 -34.17 -2.91
N GLN A 73 23.41 -33.37 -1.84
CA GLN A 73 24.03 -33.83 -0.59
C GLN A 73 23.02 -34.04 0.55
N ALA A 74 21.84 -33.49 0.42
CA ALA A 74 20.80 -33.63 1.42
C ALA A 74 19.40 -33.61 0.75
N ALA A 75 18.44 -34.36 1.30
CA ALA A 75 17.08 -34.37 0.75
C ALA A 75 16.45 -32.99 0.75
N GLY A 76 16.00 -32.50 -0.41
CA GLY A 76 15.36 -31.20 -0.60
C GLY A 76 16.11 -30.30 -1.57
N PHE A 77 15.95 -28.98 -1.40
CA PHE A 77 16.39 -27.98 -2.35
C PHE A 77 17.24 -26.90 -1.72
N HIS A 78 18.10 -26.28 -2.50
CA HIS A 78 18.73 -25.01 -2.16
C HIS A 78 17.71 -23.86 -2.25
N GLU A 79 17.75 -22.90 -1.33
CA GLU A 79 16.79 -21.79 -1.30
C GLU A 79 17.14 -20.67 -2.30
N LEU A 80 18.43 -20.54 -2.64
CA LEU A 80 18.95 -19.44 -3.44
C LEU A 80 20.12 -19.88 -4.31
N LEU A 81 20.04 -19.59 -5.60
CA LEU A 81 21.11 -19.78 -6.58
C LEU A 81 21.46 -18.43 -7.20
N ASP A 82 22.74 -18.23 -7.56
CA ASP A 82 23.13 -17.12 -8.41
C ASP A 82 22.72 -17.35 -9.89
N VAL A 83 22.98 -16.39 -10.73
CA VAL A 83 22.67 -16.45 -12.17
C VAL A 83 23.35 -17.63 -12.88
N THR A 84 24.48 -18.09 -12.38
CA THR A 84 25.23 -19.23 -12.97
C THR A 84 24.70 -20.59 -12.51
N GLY A 85 23.86 -20.61 -11.48
CA GLY A 85 23.39 -21.82 -10.82
C GLY A 85 24.25 -22.26 -9.65
N THR A 86 25.18 -21.40 -9.18
CA THR A 86 26.00 -21.68 -7.99
C THR A 86 25.19 -21.38 -6.73
N VAL A 87 25.30 -22.28 -5.74
CA VAL A 87 24.63 -22.08 -4.44
C VAL A 87 25.15 -20.86 -3.72
N HIS A 88 24.24 -20.00 -3.30
CA HIS A 88 24.60 -18.80 -2.56
C HIS A 88 25.16 -19.14 -1.16
N PRO A 89 26.15 -18.39 -0.62
CA PRO A 89 26.77 -18.68 0.69
C PRO A 89 25.82 -18.76 1.91
N VAL A 90 24.59 -18.24 1.81
CA VAL A 90 23.56 -18.41 2.85
C VAL A 90 22.78 -19.73 2.75
N GLY A 91 23.25 -20.70 1.97
CA GLY A 91 22.54 -21.90 1.56
C GLY A 91 22.33 -22.99 2.62
N ASP A 92 22.76 -22.78 3.88
CA ASP A 92 22.57 -23.76 4.95
C ASP A 92 21.22 -23.62 5.70
N VAL A 93 20.36 -22.70 5.27
CA VAL A 93 19.04 -22.48 5.87
C VAL A 93 17.94 -22.94 4.92
N ARG A 94 16.99 -23.71 5.43
CA ARG A 94 15.77 -24.12 4.72
C ARG A 94 14.52 -23.55 5.39
N THR A 95 13.64 -23.03 4.58
CA THR A 95 12.33 -22.58 4.99
C THR A 95 11.31 -23.67 4.68
N PRO A 96 10.66 -24.30 5.68
CA PRO A 96 9.76 -25.43 5.44
C PRO A 96 8.70 -25.15 4.36
N ALA A 97 8.12 -23.95 4.36
CA ALA A 97 7.13 -23.56 3.34
C ALA A 97 7.71 -23.54 1.93
N THR A 98 8.91 -22.98 1.73
CA THR A 98 9.54 -22.94 0.40
C THR A 98 9.90 -24.32 -0.11
N GLN A 99 10.40 -25.19 0.78
CA GLN A 99 10.66 -26.60 0.45
C GLN A 99 9.36 -27.33 0.07
N ALA A 100 8.29 -27.14 0.85
CA ALA A 100 6.99 -27.75 0.57
C ALA A 100 6.40 -27.23 -0.76
N LEU A 101 6.55 -25.94 -1.05
CA LEU A 101 6.11 -25.34 -2.31
C LEU A 101 6.83 -25.98 -3.52
N ALA A 102 8.12 -26.26 -3.40
CA ALA A 102 8.88 -26.92 -4.45
C ALA A 102 8.42 -28.37 -4.70
N TRP A 103 8.17 -29.15 -3.64
CA TRP A 103 7.60 -30.49 -3.76
C TRP A 103 6.18 -30.45 -4.36
N TRP A 104 5.36 -29.50 -3.96
CA TRP A 104 4.04 -29.31 -4.56
C TRP A 104 4.16 -28.97 -6.06
N ALA A 105 5.07 -28.08 -6.42
CA ALA A 105 5.32 -27.73 -7.82
C ALA A 105 5.75 -28.94 -8.67
N LEU A 106 6.64 -29.80 -8.14
CA LEU A 106 7.01 -31.08 -8.80
C LEU A 106 5.80 -31.98 -8.98
N HIS A 107 4.96 -32.13 -7.96
CA HIS A 107 3.74 -32.94 -8.04
C HIS A 107 2.80 -32.41 -9.12
N HIS A 108 2.58 -31.10 -9.14
CA HIS A 108 1.73 -30.43 -10.11
C HIS A 108 2.25 -30.62 -11.55
N ALA A 109 3.55 -30.41 -11.77
CA ALA A 109 4.16 -30.65 -13.09
C ALA A 109 4.07 -32.10 -13.53
N GLY A 110 4.30 -33.05 -12.62
CA GLY A 110 4.14 -34.48 -12.89
C GLY A 110 2.72 -34.83 -13.33
N THR A 111 1.72 -34.21 -12.68
CA THR A 111 0.31 -34.39 -13.05
C THR A 111 0.02 -33.77 -14.42
N ALA A 112 0.49 -32.52 -14.65
CA ALA A 112 0.27 -31.81 -15.92
C ALA A 112 0.94 -32.52 -17.12
N LEU A 113 2.06 -33.22 -16.90
CA LEU A 113 2.80 -33.94 -17.92
C LEU A 113 2.37 -35.42 -18.07
N ASP A 114 1.41 -35.88 -17.29
CA ASP A 114 1.05 -37.31 -17.17
C ASP A 114 2.29 -38.18 -16.81
N ASP A 115 3.13 -37.65 -15.90
CA ASP A 115 4.33 -38.30 -15.40
C ASP A 115 4.14 -38.73 -13.93
N PRO A 116 3.59 -39.93 -13.69
CA PRO A 116 3.33 -40.42 -12.34
C PRO A 116 4.62 -40.66 -11.52
N ALA A 117 5.78 -40.81 -12.18
CA ALA A 117 7.05 -40.99 -11.48
C ALA A 117 7.48 -39.69 -10.79
N THR A 118 7.43 -38.57 -11.49
CA THR A 118 7.69 -37.22 -10.91
C THR A 118 6.68 -36.89 -9.81
N ALA A 119 5.40 -37.20 -9.99
CA ALA A 119 4.40 -36.99 -8.96
C ALA A 119 4.62 -37.82 -7.70
N ALA A 120 5.05 -39.09 -7.87
CA ALA A 120 5.38 -39.99 -6.76
C ALA A 120 6.67 -39.55 -6.03
N GLU A 121 7.70 -39.12 -6.76
CA GLU A 121 8.93 -38.54 -6.21
C GLU A 121 8.62 -37.32 -5.31
N ALA A 122 7.79 -36.40 -5.80
CA ALA A 122 7.39 -35.22 -5.06
C ALA A 122 6.72 -35.60 -3.73
N ARG A 123 5.83 -36.56 -3.75
CA ARG A 123 5.14 -37.06 -2.56
C ARG A 123 6.12 -37.71 -1.58
N ALA A 124 7.05 -38.53 -2.08
CA ALA A 124 8.08 -39.15 -1.27
C ALA A 124 9.05 -38.16 -0.67
N GLY A 125 9.36 -37.06 -1.37
CA GLY A 125 10.25 -35.98 -0.90
C GLY A 125 9.60 -35.05 0.13
N LEU A 126 8.30 -34.78 0.01
CA LEU A 126 7.57 -33.95 0.98
C LEU A 126 7.41 -34.64 2.35
N ARG A 127 7.31 -35.98 2.37
CA ARG A 127 7.05 -36.74 3.60
C ARG A 127 8.11 -36.54 4.69
N PRO A 128 9.43 -36.68 4.43
CA PRO A 128 10.46 -36.41 5.44
C PRO A 128 10.44 -34.99 5.99
N LEU A 129 10.13 -34.00 5.14
CA LEU A 129 9.95 -32.61 5.58
C LEU A 129 8.77 -32.47 6.54
N ALA A 130 7.63 -33.09 6.24
CA ALA A 130 6.44 -33.09 7.08
C ALA A 130 6.72 -33.78 8.43
N GLU A 131 7.44 -34.91 8.43
CA GLU A 131 7.88 -35.60 9.65
C GLU A 131 8.81 -34.71 10.50
N SER A 132 9.76 -34.02 9.88
CA SER A 132 10.68 -33.09 10.57
C SER A 132 9.95 -31.90 11.17
N VAL A 133 8.96 -31.34 10.45
CA VAL A 133 8.14 -30.21 10.94
C VAL A 133 7.31 -30.63 12.15
N LEU A 134 6.68 -31.80 12.11
CA LEU A 134 5.94 -32.34 13.26
C LEU A 134 6.84 -32.55 14.48
N ALA A 135 8.01 -33.14 14.28
CA ALA A 135 8.97 -33.40 15.35
C ALA A 135 9.58 -32.12 15.93
N GLY A 136 9.77 -31.10 15.09
CA GLY A 136 10.35 -29.80 15.45
C GLY A 136 9.37 -28.78 16.02
N GLY A 137 8.08 -29.08 16.09
CA GLY A 137 7.05 -28.13 16.61
C GLY A 137 6.75 -26.98 15.66
N TRP A 138 6.69 -27.23 14.36
CA TRP A 138 6.38 -26.25 13.31
C TRP A 138 7.38 -25.08 13.20
N PRO A 139 8.69 -25.34 13.09
CA PRO A 139 9.72 -24.32 13.13
C PRO A 139 9.69 -23.40 11.93
N ALA A 140 10.06 -22.14 12.12
CA ALA A 140 10.19 -21.18 11.04
C ALA A 140 11.38 -21.49 10.13
N ARG A 141 12.46 -22.07 10.67
CA ARG A 141 13.68 -22.37 9.92
C ARG A 141 14.33 -23.66 10.35
N LEU A 142 14.78 -24.43 9.38
CA LEU A 142 15.58 -25.63 9.56
C LEU A 142 16.98 -25.42 8.99
N HIS A 143 17.94 -26.14 9.54
CA HIS A 143 19.25 -26.31 8.92
C HIS A 143 19.11 -27.17 7.65
N ARG A 144 20.12 -27.12 6.78
CA ARG A 144 20.19 -27.88 5.52
C ARG A 144 19.98 -29.39 5.69
N ASP A 145 20.31 -29.95 6.85
CA ASP A 145 20.05 -31.35 7.17
C ASP A 145 18.55 -31.70 7.26
N GLY A 146 17.69 -30.70 7.26
CA GLY A 146 16.24 -30.86 7.34
C GLY A 146 15.70 -31.26 8.71
N ALA A 147 16.55 -31.42 9.72
CA ALA A 147 16.18 -31.91 11.06
C ALA A 147 16.53 -30.94 12.18
N THR A 148 17.65 -30.22 12.06
CA THR A 148 18.08 -29.28 13.09
C THR A 148 17.27 -27.99 13.02
N VAL A 149 16.56 -27.67 14.11
CA VAL A 149 15.76 -26.42 14.22
C VAL A 149 16.69 -25.24 14.46
N LEU A 150 16.66 -24.25 13.57
CA LEU A 150 17.39 -22.99 13.69
C LEU A 150 16.54 -21.89 14.31
N ASP A 151 15.24 -21.91 14.06
CA ASP A 151 14.29 -20.95 14.60
C ASP A 151 13.00 -21.68 14.97
N GLY A 152 12.72 -21.76 16.24
CA GLY A 152 11.56 -22.47 16.79
C GLY A 152 10.26 -21.64 16.82
N ALA A 153 10.27 -20.39 16.33
CA ALA A 153 9.03 -19.64 16.14
C ALA A 153 8.17 -20.34 15.08
N SER A 154 6.85 -20.22 15.19
CA SER A 154 5.92 -20.74 14.19
C SER A 154 5.29 -19.61 13.40
N LEU A 155 5.28 -19.69 12.08
CA LEU A 155 4.71 -18.68 11.19
C LEU A 155 3.46 -19.22 10.52
N LEU A 156 2.35 -18.48 10.61
CA LEU A 156 1.07 -18.85 10.02
C LEU A 156 1.17 -19.16 8.52
N GLU A 157 1.88 -18.31 7.78
CA GLU A 157 2.07 -18.51 6.32
C GLU A 157 2.78 -19.84 6.00
N GLN A 158 3.71 -20.28 6.85
CA GLN A 158 4.43 -21.53 6.63
C GLN A 158 3.55 -22.74 6.89
N VAL A 159 2.80 -22.72 7.98
CA VAL A 159 1.85 -23.81 8.28
C VAL A 159 0.80 -23.91 7.18
N ALA A 160 0.28 -22.76 6.71
CA ALA A 160 -0.69 -22.72 5.63
C ALA A 160 -0.17 -23.32 4.31
N VAL A 161 1.06 -22.97 3.90
CA VAL A 161 1.68 -23.55 2.68
C VAL A 161 1.92 -25.04 2.83
N LEU A 162 2.34 -25.51 4.01
CA LEU A 162 2.50 -26.94 4.28
C LEU A 162 1.16 -27.70 4.17
N VAL A 163 0.07 -27.11 4.66
CA VAL A 163 -1.29 -27.68 4.49
C VAL A 163 -1.66 -27.80 3.02
N LEU A 164 -1.46 -26.73 2.26
CA LEU A 164 -1.79 -26.69 0.82
C LEU A 164 -0.96 -27.74 0.04
N ALA A 165 0.34 -27.82 0.31
CA ALA A 165 1.21 -28.80 -0.32
C ALA A 165 0.82 -30.25 0.06
N ALA A 166 0.55 -30.51 1.35
CA ALA A 166 0.14 -31.83 1.81
C ALA A 166 -1.22 -32.25 1.24
N HIS A 167 -2.17 -31.30 1.18
CA HIS A 167 -3.48 -31.53 0.56
C HIS A 167 -3.35 -31.87 -0.93
N ALA A 168 -2.47 -31.17 -1.66
CA ALA A 168 -2.25 -31.40 -3.09
C ALA A 168 -1.65 -32.78 -3.41
N VAL A 169 -0.81 -33.32 -2.51
CA VAL A 169 -0.16 -34.62 -2.70
C VAL A 169 -0.88 -35.77 -2.00
N ASP A 170 -1.95 -35.51 -1.22
CA ASP A 170 -2.67 -36.53 -0.46
C ASP A 170 -3.31 -37.57 -1.38
N ASP A 171 -2.86 -38.82 -1.26
CA ASP A 171 -3.35 -39.96 -2.00
C ASP A 171 -4.23 -40.93 -1.17
N GLY A 172 -4.65 -40.43 0.02
CA GLY A 172 -5.43 -41.21 0.97
C GLY A 172 -4.58 -42.04 1.97
N ASP A 173 -3.26 -41.86 1.98
CA ASP A 173 -2.38 -42.47 2.98
C ASP A 173 -2.72 -41.90 4.39
N ALA A 174 -2.77 -42.80 5.37
CA ALA A 174 -3.03 -42.48 6.77
C ALA A 174 -2.05 -41.46 7.36
N PHE A 175 -0.82 -41.39 6.84
CA PHE A 175 0.16 -40.38 7.24
C PHE A 175 -0.34 -38.96 6.92
N TRP A 176 -0.79 -38.73 5.68
CA TRP A 176 -1.28 -37.42 5.27
C TRP A 176 -2.53 -36.99 6.04
N ALA A 177 -3.41 -37.98 6.33
CA ALA A 177 -4.57 -37.74 7.18
C ALA A 177 -4.15 -37.26 8.59
N SER A 178 -3.16 -37.92 9.20
CA SER A 178 -2.62 -37.55 10.51
C SER A 178 -1.89 -36.22 10.49
N PHE A 179 -1.09 -35.97 9.44
CA PHE A 179 -0.38 -34.71 9.26
C PHE A 179 -1.35 -33.52 9.14
N LEU A 180 -2.37 -33.63 8.27
CA LEU A 180 -3.35 -32.57 8.07
C LEU A 180 -4.21 -32.30 9.31
N THR A 181 -4.46 -33.32 10.14
CA THR A 181 -5.12 -33.15 11.44
C THR A 181 -4.24 -32.32 12.39
N ALA A 182 -2.96 -32.68 12.54
CA ALA A 182 -2.03 -31.92 13.38
C ALA A 182 -1.80 -30.50 12.84
N ALA A 183 -1.79 -30.33 11.52
CA ALA A 183 -1.67 -29.03 10.89
C ALA A 183 -2.91 -28.14 11.11
N ALA A 184 -4.12 -28.73 11.14
CA ALA A 184 -5.34 -28.01 11.50
C ALA A 184 -5.31 -27.53 12.95
N GLU A 185 -4.83 -28.36 13.89
CA GLU A 185 -4.62 -27.97 15.29
C GLU A 185 -3.61 -26.81 15.40
N GLN A 186 -2.52 -26.87 14.64
CA GLN A 186 -1.52 -25.81 14.61
C GLN A 186 -2.07 -24.52 13.97
N LEU A 187 -2.86 -24.59 12.89
CA LEU A 187 -3.53 -23.42 12.32
C LEU A 187 -4.47 -22.76 13.34
N ALA A 188 -5.23 -23.57 14.09
CA ALA A 188 -6.12 -23.07 15.13
C ALA A 188 -5.37 -22.40 16.29
N ALA A 189 -4.13 -22.77 16.57
CA ALA A 189 -3.30 -22.15 17.60
C ALA A 189 -2.97 -20.66 17.27
N PHE A 190 -3.05 -20.25 16.00
CA PHE A 190 -2.89 -18.86 15.61
C PHE A 190 -4.17 -18.03 15.77
N ASP A 191 -5.29 -18.62 16.11
CA ASP A 191 -6.55 -17.89 16.21
C ASP A 191 -6.49 -16.77 17.26
N SER A 192 -7.01 -15.63 16.89
CA SER A 192 -7.35 -14.53 17.78
C SER A 192 -8.86 -14.40 17.92
N ALA A 193 -9.34 -13.40 18.67
CA ALA A 193 -10.77 -13.14 18.79
C ALA A 193 -11.43 -12.94 17.41
N ASP A 194 -10.79 -12.17 16.53
CA ASP A 194 -11.39 -11.70 15.28
C ASP A 194 -10.68 -12.22 14.01
N GLY A 195 -9.44 -12.74 14.12
CA GLY A 195 -8.61 -13.15 12.98
C GLY A 195 -7.62 -14.24 13.33
N ALA A 196 -6.43 -14.18 12.76
CA ALA A 196 -5.33 -15.11 13.04
C ALA A 196 -4.00 -14.36 13.14
N TRP A 197 -3.23 -14.60 14.20
CA TRP A 197 -1.90 -14.04 14.41
C TRP A 197 -0.93 -14.45 13.29
N ALA A 198 -0.05 -13.56 12.86
CA ALA A 198 0.93 -13.89 11.82
C ALA A 198 2.04 -14.84 12.32
N ALA A 199 2.33 -14.82 13.61
CA ALA A 199 3.37 -15.64 14.21
C ALA A 199 3.06 -16.02 15.65
N LEU A 200 3.62 -17.16 16.07
CA LEU A 200 3.72 -17.59 17.47
C LEU A 200 5.20 -17.67 17.85
N THR A 201 5.50 -17.30 19.09
CA THR A 201 6.84 -17.50 19.67
C THR A 201 7.16 -18.99 19.77
N ALA A 202 8.42 -19.33 20.03
CA ALA A 202 8.82 -20.73 20.29
C ALA A 202 8.12 -21.37 21.51
N ARG A 203 7.40 -20.57 22.32
CA ARG A 203 6.57 -21.05 23.45
C ARG A 203 5.10 -21.24 23.07
N GLY A 204 4.73 -20.99 21.82
CA GLY A 204 3.35 -21.06 21.34
C GLY A 204 2.48 -19.86 21.73
N GLU A 205 3.07 -18.77 22.23
CA GLU A 205 2.34 -17.54 22.55
C GLU A 205 2.26 -16.62 21.32
N PRO A 206 1.16 -15.85 21.14
CA PRO A 206 1.05 -14.89 20.07
C PRO A 206 2.23 -13.91 20.06
N ASP A 207 2.84 -13.69 18.90
CA ASP A 207 3.88 -12.71 18.73
C ASP A 207 3.28 -11.36 18.31
N ALA A 208 3.02 -10.51 19.32
CA ALA A 208 2.44 -9.18 19.11
C ALA A 208 3.28 -8.29 18.20
N PHE A 209 4.59 -8.53 18.08
CA PHE A 209 5.47 -7.80 17.16
C PHE A 209 5.11 -8.04 15.69
N HIS A 210 4.72 -9.26 15.33
CA HIS A 210 4.29 -9.58 13.98
C HIS A 210 2.85 -9.14 13.69
N GLY A 211 2.01 -9.00 14.70
CA GLY A 211 0.61 -8.60 14.56
C GLY A 211 -0.15 -9.48 13.56
N TYR A 212 -0.89 -8.84 12.69
CA TYR A 212 -1.64 -9.48 11.59
C TYR A 212 -1.02 -9.12 10.25
N ARG A 213 -0.85 -10.10 9.38
CA ARG A 213 -0.31 -9.91 8.03
C ARG A 213 -1.29 -10.36 6.98
N LEU A 214 -1.53 -9.53 5.97
CA LEU A 214 -2.44 -9.82 4.86
C LEU A 214 -2.09 -11.16 4.17
N ARG A 215 -0.82 -11.35 3.83
CA ARG A 215 -0.33 -12.60 3.21
C ARG A 215 -0.60 -13.83 4.07
N SER A 216 -0.24 -13.76 5.34
CA SER A 216 -0.41 -14.89 6.27
C SER A 216 -1.87 -15.24 6.44
N SER A 217 -2.74 -14.24 6.60
CA SER A 217 -4.18 -14.44 6.72
C SER A 217 -4.80 -15.00 5.45
N ALA A 218 -4.43 -14.49 4.27
CA ALA A 218 -4.92 -15.01 3.00
C ALA A 218 -4.52 -16.48 2.77
N LEU A 219 -3.27 -16.83 3.06
CA LEU A 219 -2.80 -18.23 2.98
C LEU A 219 -3.52 -19.14 3.98
N ALA A 220 -3.78 -18.65 5.20
CA ALA A 220 -4.55 -19.41 6.19
C ALA A 220 -5.99 -19.67 5.71
N VAL A 221 -6.64 -18.69 5.08
CA VAL A 221 -7.97 -18.87 4.47
C VAL A 221 -7.93 -19.99 3.41
N LEU A 222 -6.94 -19.99 2.53
CA LEU A 222 -6.76 -21.03 1.51
C LEU A 222 -6.54 -22.41 2.16
N ALA A 223 -5.71 -22.49 3.20
CA ALA A 223 -5.44 -23.72 3.92
C ALA A 223 -6.70 -24.29 4.62
N TRP A 224 -7.46 -23.44 5.31
CA TRP A 224 -8.74 -23.85 5.92
C TRP A 224 -9.76 -24.29 4.87
N SER A 225 -9.80 -23.61 3.71
CA SER A 225 -10.66 -24.00 2.60
C SER A 225 -10.29 -25.38 2.05
N ALA A 226 -9.00 -25.68 1.89
CA ALA A 226 -8.53 -26.99 1.44
C ALA A 226 -8.88 -28.11 2.45
N LEU A 227 -8.79 -27.84 3.76
CA LEU A 227 -9.20 -28.79 4.80
C LEU A 227 -10.72 -29.05 4.75
N HIS A 228 -11.52 -28.02 4.52
CA HIS A 228 -12.96 -28.17 4.35
C HIS A 228 -13.32 -29.04 3.13
N GLU A 229 -12.65 -28.80 2.00
CA GLU A 229 -12.87 -29.60 0.78
C GLU A 229 -12.52 -31.05 0.97
N ARG A 230 -11.37 -31.31 1.60
CA ARG A 230 -10.95 -32.66 1.92
C ARG A 230 -11.99 -33.40 2.77
N ALA A 231 -12.47 -32.75 3.83
CA ALA A 231 -13.51 -33.32 4.68
C ALA A 231 -14.83 -33.55 3.94
N THR A 232 -15.19 -32.61 3.05
CA THR A 232 -16.39 -32.73 2.20
C THR A 232 -16.26 -33.90 1.22
N ALA A 233 -15.11 -34.07 0.58
CA ALA A 233 -14.82 -35.20 -0.31
C ALA A 233 -14.85 -36.56 0.43
N ALA A 234 -14.49 -36.57 1.70
CA ALA A 234 -14.60 -37.73 2.58
C ALA A 234 -16.04 -38.01 3.09
N GLY A 235 -17.02 -37.20 2.68
CA GLY A 235 -18.42 -37.34 3.09
C GLY A 235 -18.74 -36.81 4.49
N SER A 236 -17.88 -36.03 5.08
CA SER A 236 -18.00 -35.48 6.42
C SER A 236 -17.61 -33.99 6.44
N PRO A 237 -18.45 -33.09 5.88
CA PRO A 237 -18.11 -31.67 5.76
C PRO A 237 -17.71 -31.08 7.12
N ASP A 238 -16.51 -30.51 7.18
CA ASP A 238 -16.03 -29.79 8.36
C ASP A 238 -16.48 -28.33 8.27
N LEU A 239 -17.63 -28.04 8.84
CA LEU A 239 -18.16 -26.68 8.90
C LEU A 239 -17.29 -25.76 9.74
N GLY A 240 -16.56 -26.29 10.72
CA GLY A 240 -15.62 -25.52 11.53
C GLY A 240 -14.45 -24.95 10.71
N ALA A 241 -13.87 -25.74 9.79
CA ALA A 241 -12.82 -25.28 8.90
C ALA A 241 -13.29 -24.10 8.00
N LEU A 242 -14.50 -24.18 7.46
CA LEU A 242 -15.06 -23.10 6.64
C LEU A 242 -15.36 -21.86 7.50
N GLU A 243 -15.79 -22.02 8.75
CA GLU A 243 -16.02 -20.92 9.67
C GLU A 243 -14.69 -20.21 10.04
N HIS A 244 -13.62 -20.96 10.27
CA HIS A 244 -12.28 -20.39 10.45
C HIS A 244 -11.84 -19.60 9.22
N ALA A 245 -12.01 -20.15 8.01
CA ALA A 245 -11.69 -19.44 6.78
C ALA A 245 -12.46 -18.12 6.67
N ARG A 246 -13.77 -18.12 6.92
CA ARG A 246 -14.62 -16.92 6.90
C ARG A 246 -14.23 -15.91 7.96
N LYS A 247 -13.93 -16.34 9.19
CA LYS A 247 -13.50 -15.48 10.29
C LYS A 247 -12.22 -14.74 9.91
N VAL A 248 -11.18 -15.47 9.48
CA VAL A 248 -9.89 -14.89 9.09
C VAL A 248 -10.06 -13.97 7.87
N LEU A 249 -10.89 -14.36 6.89
CA LEU A 249 -11.16 -13.54 5.72
C LEU A 249 -11.83 -12.22 6.10
N ARG A 250 -12.83 -12.23 6.99
CA ARG A 250 -13.52 -11.00 7.45
C ARG A 250 -12.58 -10.06 8.19
N HIS A 251 -11.59 -10.58 8.90
CA HIS A 251 -10.60 -9.74 9.56
C HIS A 251 -9.76 -8.91 8.57
N LEU A 252 -9.69 -9.29 7.29
CA LEU A 252 -9.01 -8.49 6.27
C LEU A 252 -9.63 -7.11 6.06
N ASP A 253 -10.85 -6.87 6.51
CA ASP A 253 -11.47 -5.55 6.56
C ASP A 253 -10.62 -4.55 7.38
N THR A 254 -9.96 -5.01 8.43
CA THR A 254 -9.05 -4.18 9.24
C THR A 254 -7.79 -3.73 8.48
N HIS A 255 -7.44 -4.41 7.40
CA HIS A 255 -6.33 -4.07 6.53
C HIS A 255 -6.69 -2.99 5.49
N GLU A 256 -7.97 -2.61 5.37
CA GLU A 256 -8.38 -1.65 4.35
C GLU A 256 -7.68 -0.29 4.50
N HIS A 257 -7.19 0.23 3.40
CA HIS A 257 -6.61 1.55 3.33
C HIS A 257 -7.70 2.62 3.22
N THR A 258 -7.92 3.35 4.29
CA THR A 258 -9.01 4.32 4.40
C THR A 258 -8.85 5.57 3.52
N ARG A 259 -7.64 5.90 3.07
CA ARG A 259 -7.38 7.09 2.22
C ARG A 259 -7.24 6.77 0.72
N GLY A 260 -6.99 5.56 0.40
CA GLY A 260 -6.85 5.10 -0.97
C GLY A 260 -7.41 3.71 -1.01
N ARG A 261 -7.38 2.98 -2.05
CA ARG A 261 -7.87 1.62 -2.05
C ARG A 261 -6.79 0.61 -1.76
N GLY A 262 -7.28 -0.62 -1.62
CA GLY A 262 -6.47 -1.77 -1.39
C GLY A 262 -6.24 -2.02 0.09
N LEU A 263 -5.42 -3.02 0.37
CA LEU A 263 -5.22 -3.57 1.68
C LEU A 263 -3.78 -3.32 2.12
N TRP A 264 -3.60 -2.91 3.37
CA TRP A 264 -2.28 -2.83 3.99
C TRP A 264 -1.72 -4.22 4.24
N ASP A 265 -0.42 -4.40 4.08
CA ASP A 265 0.27 -5.66 4.33
C ASP A 265 0.23 -6.10 5.80
N ARG A 266 0.12 -5.13 6.72
CA ARG A 266 0.17 -5.39 8.17
C ARG A 266 -0.76 -4.50 8.98
N VAL A 267 -1.25 -5.07 10.09
CA VAL A 267 -2.03 -4.39 11.12
C VAL A 267 -1.47 -4.79 12.49
N SER A 268 -1.48 -3.88 13.44
CA SER A 268 -1.00 -4.12 14.81
C SER A 268 -1.84 -5.16 15.55
N ALA A 269 -1.31 -5.64 16.66
CA ALA A 269 -1.95 -6.64 17.51
C ALA A 269 -3.34 -6.23 18.04
N ASP A 270 -3.60 -4.93 18.18
CA ASP A 270 -4.90 -4.38 18.56
C ASP A 270 -5.84 -4.12 17.38
N SER A 271 -5.42 -4.45 16.16
CA SER A 271 -6.14 -4.22 14.90
C SER A 271 -6.47 -2.75 14.59
N GLN A 272 -5.91 -1.81 15.34
CA GLN A 272 -6.20 -0.38 15.22
C GLN A 272 -5.14 0.37 14.42
N THR A 273 -3.89 -0.08 14.48
CA THR A 273 -2.76 0.62 13.90
C THR A 273 -2.17 -0.19 12.75
N ARG A 274 -1.99 0.45 11.60
CA ARG A 274 -1.26 -0.12 10.46
C ARG A 274 0.21 0.09 10.74
N VAL A 275 0.93 -0.95 11.09
CA VAL A 275 2.31 -0.86 11.58
C VAL A 275 3.26 -1.62 10.68
N ASP A 276 4.42 -1.01 10.37
CA ASP A 276 5.61 -1.79 10.08
C ASP A 276 6.26 -2.19 11.42
N PRO A 277 6.26 -3.48 11.79
CA PRO A 277 6.83 -3.93 13.05
C PRO A 277 8.31 -3.61 13.22
N LEU A 278 9.06 -3.44 12.13
CA LEU A 278 10.47 -3.04 12.18
C LEU A 278 10.63 -1.61 12.67
N LEU A 279 9.80 -0.71 12.18
CA LEU A 279 9.86 0.69 12.59
C LEU A 279 9.31 0.88 14.00
N ALA A 280 8.38 0.03 14.43
CA ALA A 280 7.93 -0.02 15.83
C ALA A 280 9.09 -0.30 16.81
N GLN A 281 10.09 -1.11 16.43
CA GLN A 281 11.30 -1.33 17.24
C GLN A 281 12.11 -0.07 17.47
N TYR A 282 12.00 0.92 16.60
CA TYR A 282 12.76 2.16 16.69
C TYR A 282 12.05 3.26 17.47
N GLY A 283 11.12 2.91 18.34
CA GLY A 283 10.50 3.81 19.31
C GLY A 283 9.32 4.60 18.80
N ARG A 284 8.73 4.19 17.67
CA ARG A 284 7.46 4.73 17.15
C ARG A 284 6.45 3.60 16.91
N PRO A 285 5.98 2.93 17.97
CA PRO A 285 5.06 1.80 17.85
C PRO A 285 3.70 2.16 17.24
N ASP A 286 3.36 3.41 17.28
CA ASP A 286 2.12 4.03 16.80
C ASP A 286 2.27 4.71 15.43
N SER A 287 3.46 4.71 14.85
CA SER A 287 3.68 5.28 13.53
C SER A 287 3.33 4.27 12.45
N PRO A 288 2.26 4.48 11.67
CA PRO A 288 1.87 3.54 10.64
C PRO A 288 2.76 3.75 9.41
N PHE A 289 3.63 2.79 9.14
CA PHE A 289 4.35 2.71 7.88
C PHE A 289 4.01 1.44 7.10
N PRO A 290 2.75 1.08 6.89
CA PRO A 290 2.40 -0.09 6.14
C PRO A 290 2.64 0.14 4.66
N ALA A 291 2.95 -0.94 3.96
CA ALA A 291 3.00 -0.96 2.51
C ALA A 291 1.74 -1.64 1.94
N LYS A 292 1.44 -1.36 0.69
CA LYS A 292 0.53 -2.16 -0.12
C LYS A 292 1.37 -2.99 -1.06
N LEU A 293 1.28 -4.29 -0.92
CA LEU A 293 2.02 -5.23 -1.74
C LEU A 293 1.07 -5.98 -2.67
N MET A 294 1.33 -5.93 -3.95
CA MET A 294 0.46 -6.57 -4.95
C MET A 294 0.44 -8.10 -4.86
N PRO A 295 1.53 -8.80 -4.51
CA PRO A 295 1.45 -10.24 -4.26
C PRO A 295 0.50 -10.59 -3.10
N ASP A 296 0.39 -9.74 -2.09
CA ASP A 296 -0.52 -9.96 -0.96
C ASP A 296 -1.98 -9.71 -1.36
N HIS A 297 -2.23 -8.72 -2.24
CA HIS A 297 -3.55 -8.53 -2.86
C HIS A 297 -3.95 -9.71 -3.73
N ALA A 298 -3.02 -10.27 -4.50
CA ALA A 298 -3.29 -11.46 -5.31
C ALA A 298 -3.70 -12.65 -4.45
N LEU A 299 -3.02 -12.88 -3.33
CA LEU A 299 -3.42 -13.90 -2.37
C LEU A 299 -4.79 -13.62 -1.73
N ALA A 300 -5.11 -12.35 -1.45
CA ALA A 300 -6.43 -11.97 -0.93
C ALA A 300 -7.54 -12.25 -1.95
N VAL A 301 -7.30 -12.02 -3.25
CA VAL A 301 -8.24 -12.40 -4.33
C VAL A 301 -8.47 -13.91 -4.31
N LEU A 302 -7.39 -14.70 -4.36
CA LEU A 302 -7.49 -16.17 -4.37
C LEU A 302 -8.23 -16.70 -3.13
N ALA A 303 -7.93 -16.17 -1.96
CA ALA A 303 -8.57 -16.54 -0.70
C ALA A 303 -10.06 -16.20 -0.69
N ALA A 304 -10.41 -15.00 -1.14
CA ALA A 304 -11.80 -14.53 -1.18
C ALA A 304 -12.62 -15.29 -2.23
N ASP A 305 -12.07 -15.55 -3.41
CA ASP A 305 -12.71 -16.38 -4.44
C ASP A 305 -13.01 -17.77 -3.90
N ARG A 306 -12.03 -18.37 -3.21
CA ARG A 306 -12.22 -19.72 -2.71
C ARG A 306 -13.32 -19.82 -1.66
N VAL A 307 -13.41 -18.86 -0.74
CA VAL A 307 -14.51 -18.80 0.22
C VAL A 307 -15.86 -18.55 -0.48
N ALA A 308 -15.87 -17.67 -1.48
CA ALA A 308 -17.08 -17.39 -2.25
C ALA A 308 -17.59 -18.62 -3.01
N GLU A 309 -16.70 -19.42 -3.59
CA GLU A 309 -17.04 -20.69 -4.25
C GLU A 309 -17.62 -21.72 -3.29
N LEU A 310 -17.04 -21.84 -2.09
CA LEU A 310 -17.45 -22.83 -1.09
C LEU A 310 -18.75 -22.46 -0.35
N SER A 311 -19.12 -21.20 -0.33
CA SER A 311 -20.15 -20.72 0.58
C SER A 311 -21.11 -19.67 0.04
N ASP A 312 -20.95 -19.25 -1.21
CA ASP A 312 -21.69 -18.15 -1.86
C ASP A 312 -21.69 -16.83 -1.04
N ASP A 313 -20.60 -16.58 -0.30
CA ASP A 313 -20.46 -15.42 0.60
C ASP A 313 -20.34 -14.14 -0.21
N VAL A 314 -21.31 -13.24 -0.07
CA VAL A 314 -21.38 -11.97 -0.81
C VAL A 314 -20.20 -11.07 -0.46
N TRP A 315 -19.82 -11.00 0.82
CA TRP A 315 -18.71 -10.16 1.24
C TRP A 315 -17.37 -10.66 0.68
N ALA A 316 -17.18 -11.99 0.61
CA ALA A 316 -15.99 -12.55 -0.05
C ALA A 316 -15.91 -12.14 -1.53
N LYS A 317 -17.05 -12.15 -2.25
CA LYS A 317 -17.11 -11.66 -3.64
C LYS A 317 -16.74 -10.17 -3.75
N GLU A 318 -17.24 -9.35 -2.84
CA GLU A 318 -16.91 -7.91 -2.79
C GLU A 318 -15.43 -7.67 -2.50
N LEU A 319 -14.84 -8.39 -1.53
CA LEU A 319 -13.41 -8.30 -1.22
C LEU A 319 -12.55 -8.73 -2.40
N SER A 320 -12.91 -9.85 -3.06
CA SER A 320 -12.22 -10.32 -4.26
C SER A 320 -12.23 -9.26 -5.36
N ALA A 321 -13.39 -8.67 -5.64
CA ALA A 321 -13.52 -7.63 -6.65
C ALA A 321 -12.69 -6.39 -6.31
N LEU A 322 -12.69 -5.98 -5.04
CA LEU A 322 -11.89 -4.85 -4.55
C LEU A 322 -10.39 -5.11 -4.73
N ALA A 323 -9.90 -6.26 -4.29
CA ALA A 323 -8.48 -6.59 -4.38
C ALA A 323 -8.01 -6.80 -5.83
N ALA A 324 -8.86 -7.41 -6.68
CA ALA A 324 -8.58 -7.58 -8.11
C ALA A 324 -8.54 -6.23 -8.84
N ALA A 325 -9.45 -5.30 -8.53
CA ALA A 325 -9.43 -3.95 -9.10
C ALA A 325 -8.14 -3.20 -8.73
N GLU A 326 -7.62 -3.42 -7.52
CA GLU A 326 -6.35 -2.82 -7.12
C GLU A 326 -5.17 -3.44 -7.88
N LEU A 327 -5.15 -4.75 -8.12
CA LEU A 327 -4.13 -5.39 -8.97
C LEU A 327 -4.10 -4.78 -10.37
N TRP A 328 -5.26 -4.60 -11.01
CA TRP A 328 -5.36 -3.98 -12.33
C TRP A 328 -4.87 -2.54 -12.33
N ARG A 329 -5.11 -1.81 -11.26
CA ARG A 329 -4.65 -0.44 -11.07
C ARG A 329 -3.12 -0.33 -11.10
N TYR A 330 -2.41 -1.35 -10.60
CA TYR A 330 -0.94 -1.38 -10.58
C TYR A 330 -0.33 -2.00 -11.85
N THR A 331 -1.10 -2.17 -12.91
CA THR A 331 -0.57 -2.59 -14.21
C THR A 331 0.24 -1.48 -14.84
N ASP A 332 1.47 -1.78 -15.27
CA ASP A 332 2.29 -0.86 -16.04
C ASP A 332 1.76 -0.78 -17.47
N THR A 333 1.12 0.32 -17.83
CA THR A 333 0.53 0.53 -19.15
C THR A 333 1.57 0.83 -20.24
N ALA A 334 2.80 1.16 -19.86
CA ALA A 334 3.87 1.49 -20.79
C ALA A 334 4.67 0.25 -21.23
N VAL A 335 5.01 -0.62 -20.29
CA VAL A 335 5.87 -1.79 -20.51
C VAL A 335 5.12 -3.11 -20.36
N GLY A 336 4.07 -3.13 -19.58
CA GLY A 336 3.35 -4.33 -19.16
C GLY A 336 3.78 -4.83 -17.79
N GLY A 337 3.09 -5.85 -17.30
CA GLY A 337 3.29 -6.40 -15.96
C GLY A 337 2.70 -5.55 -14.84
N ILE A 338 2.87 -5.97 -13.61
CA ILE A 338 2.34 -5.33 -12.41
C ILE A 338 3.48 -4.83 -11.53
N PHE A 339 3.38 -3.60 -11.04
CA PHE A 339 4.31 -3.05 -10.05
C PHE A 339 4.22 -3.82 -8.73
N GLN A 340 5.33 -3.91 -8.00
CA GLN A 340 5.39 -4.61 -6.71
C GLN A 340 4.40 -4.04 -5.68
N GLY A 341 4.14 -2.76 -5.74
CA GLY A 341 3.25 -2.09 -4.80
C GLY A 341 3.64 -0.65 -4.55
N GLN A 342 3.23 -0.14 -3.41
CA GLN A 342 3.60 1.20 -2.98
C GLN A 342 3.73 1.26 -1.45
N GLY A 343 4.53 2.20 -0.97
CA GLY A 343 4.59 2.55 0.43
C GLY A 343 3.38 3.39 0.86
N SER A 344 3.14 3.47 2.15
CA SER A 344 2.17 4.41 2.71
C SER A 344 2.76 5.82 2.74
N TRP A 345 1.90 6.79 3.06
CA TRP A 345 2.28 8.18 3.26
C TRP A 345 3.53 8.40 4.14
N PHE A 346 3.74 7.58 5.14
CA PHE A 346 4.92 7.67 6.02
C PHE A 346 5.85 6.47 5.88
N SER A 347 5.62 5.61 4.89
CA SER A 347 6.46 4.45 4.76
C SER A 347 7.75 4.81 4.07
N THR A 348 8.80 4.34 4.64
CA THR A 348 10.00 4.04 3.91
C THR A 348 9.68 2.87 2.99
N PRO A 349 9.74 3.03 1.69
CA PRO A 349 9.62 1.90 0.80
C PRO A 349 10.74 0.94 1.10
N VAL A 350 10.36 -0.26 1.43
CA VAL A 350 11.32 -1.32 1.73
C VAL A 350 11.49 -2.12 0.45
N ASP A 351 12.70 -2.18 -0.05
CA ASP A 351 13.04 -3.10 -1.12
C ASP A 351 12.80 -4.52 -0.62
N ALA A 352 11.74 -5.15 -1.11
CA ALA A 352 11.34 -6.48 -0.68
C ALA A 352 12.36 -7.58 -1.04
N THR A 353 13.33 -7.26 -1.90
CA THR A 353 14.43 -8.17 -2.26
C THR A 353 15.54 -8.21 -1.24
N VAL A 354 15.63 -7.19 -0.41
CA VAL A 354 16.70 -7.09 0.60
C VAL A 354 16.22 -7.79 1.88
N PRO A 355 17.01 -8.70 2.45
CA PRO A 355 16.68 -9.31 3.74
C PRO A 355 16.39 -8.24 4.79
N LEU A 356 15.42 -8.50 5.63
CA LEU A 356 14.88 -7.57 6.62
C LEU A 356 15.96 -6.83 7.44
N ALA A 357 17.02 -7.55 7.83
CA ALA A 357 18.17 -6.97 8.54
C ALA A 357 18.97 -5.95 7.71
N ARG A 358 18.84 -5.98 6.38
CA ARG A 358 19.49 -5.02 5.49
C ARG A 358 18.60 -3.83 5.15
N HIS A 359 17.30 -3.95 5.26
CA HIS A 359 16.38 -2.84 5.03
C HIS A 359 16.65 -1.65 5.94
N VAL A 360 17.17 -1.92 7.13
CA VAL A 360 17.47 -0.92 8.15
C VAL A 360 18.86 -0.29 7.94
N MET A 361 19.75 -0.96 7.22
CA MET A 361 21.18 -0.65 7.21
C MET A 361 21.71 -0.17 5.85
N VAL A 362 20.98 -0.39 4.76
CA VAL A 362 21.49 -0.11 3.41
C VAL A 362 20.41 0.65 2.64
N PRO A 363 20.74 1.78 2.00
CA PRO A 363 19.84 2.43 1.08
C PRO A 363 19.40 1.42 0.02
N PRO A 364 18.11 1.32 -0.29
CA PRO A 364 17.65 0.45 -1.34
C PRO A 364 18.25 0.86 -2.67
N ARG A 365 18.37 -0.12 -3.54
CA ARG A 365 18.98 0.07 -4.86
C ARG A 365 18.07 0.85 -5.81
N SER A 366 16.77 0.82 -5.61
CA SER A 366 15.83 1.63 -6.39
C SER A 366 15.84 3.07 -5.86
N ALA A 367 16.06 4.02 -6.74
CA ALA A 367 15.84 5.41 -6.42
C ALA A 367 14.37 5.60 -6.01
N GLY A 368 14.10 6.23 -4.90
CA GLY A 368 12.76 6.35 -4.34
C GLY A 368 12.37 5.25 -3.36
N ALA A 369 13.12 4.16 -3.27
CA ALA A 369 12.86 3.12 -2.29
C ALA A 369 13.38 3.46 -0.90
N PHE A 370 13.87 4.65 -0.66
CA PHE A 370 14.32 5.05 0.67
C PHE A 370 14.22 6.55 0.90
N SER A 371 13.03 7.00 1.09
CA SER A 371 12.85 8.25 1.77
C SER A 371 12.27 7.95 3.14
N VAL A 372 13.03 8.25 4.15
CA VAL A 372 12.50 8.26 5.50
C VAL A 372 11.62 9.48 5.63
N GLY A 373 10.39 9.23 5.71
CA GLY A 373 9.36 10.22 5.86
C GLY A 373 8.82 10.62 4.52
N ASN A 374 7.86 10.20 4.01
CA ASN A 374 6.88 10.94 3.36
C ASN A 374 6.81 11.05 1.89
N THR A 375 7.18 10.05 1.21
CA THR A 375 6.65 9.90 -0.12
C THR A 375 5.39 9.07 -0.02
N ALA A 376 4.30 9.77 0.22
CA ALA A 376 3.02 9.16 0.10
C ALA A 376 2.95 8.45 -1.24
N TYR A 377 2.82 7.11 -1.20
CA TYR A 377 2.55 6.32 -2.37
C TYR A 377 3.63 6.30 -3.45
N VAL A 378 4.90 6.25 -3.06
CA VAL A 378 5.97 5.94 -4.02
C VAL A 378 5.78 4.52 -4.50
N PRO A 379 5.51 4.32 -5.77
CA PRO A 379 5.42 2.97 -6.33
C PRO A 379 6.81 2.33 -6.32
N PHE A 380 6.83 1.05 -6.03
CA PHE A 380 8.04 0.26 -6.25
C PHE A 380 8.20 0.01 -7.75
N HIS A 381 9.28 0.50 -8.33
CA HIS A 381 9.51 0.46 -9.78
C HIS A 381 9.86 -0.94 -10.31
N GLU A 382 10.38 -1.80 -9.46
CA GLU A 382 10.79 -3.12 -9.86
C GLU A 382 9.59 -4.05 -10.08
N LYS A 383 9.79 -5.03 -10.96
CA LYS A 383 8.84 -6.09 -11.22
C LYS A 383 9.38 -7.40 -10.64
N HIS A 384 8.69 -7.90 -9.65
CA HIS A 384 9.06 -9.11 -8.93
C HIS A 384 8.36 -10.33 -9.54
N ALA A 385 9.08 -11.43 -9.76
CA ALA A 385 8.54 -12.68 -10.29
C ALA A 385 7.33 -13.17 -9.48
N THR A 386 7.46 -13.20 -8.15
CA THR A 386 6.36 -13.58 -7.24
C THR A 386 5.10 -12.73 -7.48
N THR A 387 5.24 -11.41 -7.69
CA THR A 387 4.11 -10.52 -7.95
C THR A 387 3.40 -10.86 -9.25
N GLN A 388 4.17 -11.03 -10.33
CA GLN A 388 3.60 -11.36 -11.64
C GLN A 388 2.87 -12.70 -11.61
N LEU A 389 3.49 -13.72 -11.00
CA LEU A 389 2.93 -15.07 -10.92
C LEU A 389 1.67 -15.14 -10.07
N LEU A 390 1.67 -14.55 -8.89
CA LEU A 390 0.49 -14.52 -8.03
C LEU A 390 -0.63 -13.68 -8.65
N ALA A 391 -0.31 -12.56 -9.29
CA ALA A 391 -1.30 -11.76 -10.00
C ALA A 391 -1.88 -12.52 -11.21
N LEU A 392 -1.05 -13.26 -11.95
CA LEU A 392 -1.53 -14.12 -13.03
C LEU A 392 -2.47 -15.21 -12.51
N ALA A 393 -2.13 -15.86 -11.40
CA ALA A 393 -3.00 -16.84 -10.76
C ALA A 393 -4.32 -16.23 -10.28
N ALA A 394 -4.28 -15.05 -9.69
CA ALA A 394 -5.45 -14.37 -9.11
C ALA A 394 -6.38 -13.76 -10.16
N LEU A 395 -5.81 -13.18 -11.21
CA LEU A 395 -6.58 -12.53 -12.26
C LEU A 395 -7.07 -13.51 -13.33
N GLY A 396 -6.30 -14.59 -13.61
CA GLY A 396 -6.68 -15.64 -14.52
C GLY A 396 -7.23 -15.11 -15.84
N ASP A 397 -8.42 -15.59 -16.22
CA ASP A 397 -9.16 -15.14 -17.39
C ASP A 397 -10.04 -13.89 -17.11
N ARG A 398 -9.88 -13.25 -15.96
CA ARG A 398 -10.61 -12.01 -15.65
C ARG A 398 -10.25 -10.95 -16.68
N GLU A 399 -11.24 -10.43 -17.35
CA GLU A 399 -11.04 -9.29 -18.22
C GLU A 399 -10.58 -8.09 -17.38
N GLN A 400 -9.51 -7.44 -17.83
CA GLN A 400 -9.17 -6.13 -17.30
C GLN A 400 -10.41 -5.27 -17.44
N PRO A 401 -10.92 -4.66 -16.36
CA PRO A 401 -12.01 -3.70 -16.47
C PRO A 401 -11.64 -2.75 -17.61
N ALA A 402 -12.53 -2.62 -18.61
CA ALA A 402 -12.31 -1.62 -19.64
C ALA A 402 -11.98 -0.34 -18.91
N PRO A 403 -10.91 0.40 -19.30
CA PRO A 403 -10.68 1.71 -18.74
C PRO A 403 -12.02 2.39 -18.82
N THR A 404 -12.55 2.81 -17.68
CA THR A 404 -13.82 3.50 -17.62
C THR A 404 -13.57 4.73 -18.47
N VAL A 405 -13.85 4.63 -19.77
CA VAL A 405 -13.81 5.81 -20.65
C VAL A 405 -14.88 6.68 -20.03
N PRO A 406 -14.50 7.78 -19.37
CA PRO A 406 -15.49 8.63 -18.77
C PRO A 406 -16.52 8.92 -19.86
N GLY A 407 -17.79 8.85 -19.52
CA GLY A 407 -18.83 9.35 -20.41
C GLY A 407 -18.49 10.80 -20.80
N PRO A 408 -19.19 11.40 -21.75
CA PRO A 408 -18.96 12.79 -22.08
C PRO A 408 -19.01 13.62 -20.79
N ALA A 409 -18.02 14.52 -20.63
CA ALA A 409 -17.96 15.40 -19.47
C ALA A 409 -19.32 16.07 -19.27
N PRO A 410 -19.88 16.06 -18.04
CA PRO A 410 -21.08 16.83 -17.77
C PRO A 410 -20.77 18.32 -18.02
N GLU A 411 -21.71 19.04 -18.61
CA GLU A 411 -21.61 20.49 -18.70
C GLU A 411 -21.80 21.06 -17.29
N LEU A 412 -20.70 21.52 -16.69
CA LEU A 412 -20.71 22.12 -15.37
C LEU A 412 -20.86 23.63 -15.48
N LYS A 413 -21.61 24.23 -14.57
CA LYS A 413 -21.71 25.68 -14.47
C LYS A 413 -20.45 26.25 -13.83
N PRO A 414 -20.13 27.53 -14.10
CA PRO A 414 -19.12 28.26 -13.33
C PRO A 414 -19.52 28.28 -11.83
N TRP A 415 -18.56 28.02 -10.96
CA TRP A 415 -18.77 28.12 -9.51
C TRP A 415 -18.92 29.61 -9.14
N PRO A 416 -20.03 30.04 -8.55
CA PRO A 416 -20.16 31.38 -8.05
C PRO A 416 -19.32 31.53 -6.80
N LEU A 417 -18.18 32.20 -6.89
CA LEU A 417 -17.36 32.55 -5.74
C LEU A 417 -18.13 33.49 -4.83
N GLU A 418 -18.95 32.98 -3.91
CA GLU A 418 -19.63 33.75 -2.91
C GLU A 418 -18.69 34.21 -1.77
N ARG A 419 -17.53 33.50 -1.63
CA ARG A 419 -16.46 33.90 -0.71
C ARG A 419 -15.29 34.47 -1.50
N ASP A 420 -14.73 35.54 -0.98
CA ASP A 420 -13.47 36.08 -1.51
C ASP A 420 -12.31 35.15 -1.12
N LEU A 421 -12.07 34.13 -1.94
CA LEU A 421 -10.99 33.19 -1.73
C LEU A 421 -9.61 33.76 -2.06
N SER A 422 -9.52 35.01 -2.53
CA SER A 422 -8.26 35.72 -2.68
C SER A 422 -7.77 36.38 -1.38
N TYR A 423 -8.64 36.50 -0.38
CA TYR A 423 -8.33 37.16 0.88
C TYR A 423 -7.69 36.19 1.88
N VAL A 424 -6.45 36.43 2.25
CA VAL A 424 -5.78 35.75 3.35
C VAL A 424 -6.02 36.51 4.63
N SER A 425 -6.77 35.94 5.57
CA SER A 425 -6.94 36.58 6.88
C SER A 425 -5.61 36.58 7.64
N ARG A 426 -5.25 37.73 8.15
CA ARG A 426 -4.12 37.90 9.08
C ARG A 426 -4.57 38.06 10.53
N GLU A 427 -5.83 37.74 10.79
CA GLU A 427 -6.33 37.76 12.15
C GLU A 427 -5.85 36.51 12.89
N PRO A 428 -5.39 36.64 14.13
CA PRO A 428 -4.98 35.49 14.92
C PRO A 428 -6.18 34.57 15.21
N LEU A 429 -5.91 33.32 15.51
CA LEU A 429 -6.91 32.39 16.06
C LEU A 429 -7.47 32.97 17.39
N SER A 430 -8.71 32.60 17.71
CA SER A 430 -9.36 33.03 18.96
C SER A 430 -8.51 32.67 20.17
N GLU A 431 -8.33 33.65 21.09
CA GLU A 431 -7.53 33.46 22.31
C GLU A 431 -8.04 32.27 23.14
N GLY A 432 -7.11 31.48 23.67
CA GLY A 432 -7.40 30.35 24.57
C GLY A 432 -7.93 29.08 23.91
N LEU A 433 -8.03 29.06 22.57
CA LEU A 433 -8.47 27.87 21.84
C LEU A 433 -7.38 26.78 21.85
N ILE A 434 -6.13 27.18 21.65
CA ILE A 434 -4.92 26.34 21.72
C ILE A 434 -3.82 27.11 22.46
N ASP A 435 -2.79 26.40 22.92
CA ASP A 435 -1.53 26.99 23.38
C ASP A 435 -0.66 27.34 22.15
N LEU A 436 -0.96 28.51 21.57
CA LEU A 436 -0.25 28.99 20.38
C LEU A 436 1.26 29.18 20.59
N PRO A 437 1.74 29.78 21.71
CA PRO A 437 3.17 29.86 21.99
C PRO A 437 3.87 28.49 22.01
N ALA A 438 3.26 27.48 22.64
CA ALA A 438 3.80 26.12 22.67
C ALA A 438 3.83 25.51 21.26
N TYR A 439 2.75 25.69 20.47
CA TYR A 439 2.73 25.22 19.08
C TYR A 439 3.84 25.83 18.23
N LEU A 440 4.00 27.15 18.29
CA LEU A 440 5.05 27.86 17.53
C LEU A 440 6.47 27.40 17.95
N ALA A 441 6.68 27.14 19.24
CA ALA A 441 7.95 26.60 19.74
C ALA A 441 8.20 25.19 19.17
N TRP A 442 7.18 24.33 19.20
CA TRP A 442 7.25 22.99 18.63
C TRP A 442 7.52 23.04 17.10
N LEU A 443 6.74 23.86 16.36
CA LEU A 443 6.88 24.01 14.92
C LEU A 443 8.30 24.47 14.52
N ARG A 444 8.84 25.46 15.21
CA ARG A 444 10.21 25.95 14.98
C ARG A 444 11.29 24.91 15.33
N SER A 445 11.01 24.00 16.25
CA SER A 445 11.93 22.93 16.64
C SER A 445 12.09 21.84 15.57
N THR A 446 11.18 21.82 14.55
CA THR A 446 11.32 20.92 13.38
C THR A 446 12.33 21.42 12.35
N ALA A 447 12.89 22.63 12.52
CA ALA A 447 13.91 23.18 11.61
C ALA A 447 15.12 22.25 11.45
N SER A 448 15.52 21.98 10.22
CA SER A 448 16.58 21.06 9.88
C SER A 448 17.27 21.43 8.56
N GLY A 449 18.57 21.66 8.59
CA GLY A 449 19.32 22.00 7.39
C GLY A 449 18.74 23.22 6.67
N LEU A 450 18.37 23.05 5.40
CA LEU A 450 17.79 24.10 4.56
C LEU A 450 16.26 24.18 4.64
N GLY A 451 15.60 23.43 5.54
CA GLY A 451 14.14 23.35 5.59
C GLY A 451 13.63 22.91 6.95
N TYR A 452 12.56 22.13 6.91
CA TYR A 452 11.88 21.58 8.08
C TYR A 452 11.70 20.06 7.93
N GLY A 453 11.89 19.32 9.02
CA GLY A 453 11.57 17.89 9.09
C GLY A 453 10.13 17.67 9.55
N LEU A 454 9.66 16.44 9.46
CA LEU A 454 8.30 16.06 9.88
C LEU A 454 8.05 16.27 11.37
N THR A 455 9.08 16.05 12.18
CA THR A 455 8.99 16.07 13.65
C THR A 455 10.33 16.53 14.23
N PRO A 456 10.34 17.16 15.43
CA PRO A 456 11.58 17.52 16.11
C PRO A 456 12.36 16.31 16.65
N TYR A 457 11.75 15.13 16.67
CA TYR A 457 12.34 13.95 17.28
C TYR A 457 13.32 13.24 16.34
N ARG A 458 14.39 12.66 16.90
CA ARG A 458 15.31 11.81 16.15
C ARG A 458 14.84 10.38 16.16
N ALA A 459 14.88 9.75 15.01
CA ALA A 459 14.78 8.29 14.96
C ALA A 459 15.95 7.67 15.75
N PRO A 460 15.71 6.67 16.58
CA PRO A 460 16.77 5.88 17.18
C PRO A 460 17.68 5.28 16.08
N LEU A 461 18.95 5.06 16.38
CA LEU A 461 19.94 4.41 15.50
C LEU A 461 20.46 5.21 14.31
N GLY A 462 20.29 6.53 14.24
CA GLY A 462 20.92 7.37 13.20
C GLY A 462 20.48 7.09 11.78
N LEU A 463 19.38 6.38 11.59
CA LEU A 463 18.67 6.33 10.32
C LEU A 463 18.24 7.75 9.94
N ARG A 464 18.08 8.02 8.63
CA ARG A 464 17.52 9.28 8.18
C ARG A 464 16.29 9.57 9.03
N SER A 465 16.40 10.61 9.83
CA SER A 465 15.38 10.89 10.81
C SER A 465 14.30 11.73 10.16
N ASP A 466 13.10 11.64 10.66
CA ASP A 466 12.00 12.55 10.39
C ASP A 466 12.36 14.03 10.64
N ARG A 467 13.55 14.28 11.18
CA ARG A 467 14.19 15.60 11.27
C ARG A 467 14.89 16.06 9.99
N THR A 468 15.09 15.20 8.98
CA THR A 468 15.68 15.65 7.72
C THR A 468 14.70 16.57 7.01
N ALA A 469 15.19 17.69 6.48
CA ALA A 469 14.35 18.64 5.72
C ALA A 469 13.68 17.93 4.53
N GLN A 470 12.39 18.18 4.37
CA GLN A 470 11.55 17.55 3.36
C GLN A 470 10.65 18.59 2.72
N THR A 471 10.45 18.49 1.41
CA THR A 471 9.61 19.42 0.64
C THR A 471 8.20 19.54 1.20
N PHE A 472 7.61 18.42 1.60
CA PHE A 472 6.29 18.37 2.22
C PHE A 472 6.22 19.12 3.55
N SER A 473 7.16 18.85 4.45
CA SER A 473 7.19 19.51 5.76
C SER A 473 7.41 21.01 5.64
N VAL A 474 8.19 21.44 4.64
CA VAL A 474 8.40 22.87 4.36
C VAL A 474 7.09 23.55 3.97
N LEU A 475 6.26 22.91 3.09
CA LEU A 475 4.95 23.46 2.74
C LEU A 475 4.06 23.64 3.97
N HIS A 476 3.98 22.62 4.84
CA HIS A 476 3.13 22.67 6.04
C HIS A 476 3.56 23.77 6.99
N VAL A 477 4.85 23.81 7.32
CA VAL A 477 5.38 24.82 8.25
C VAL A 477 5.22 26.24 7.70
N VAL A 478 5.51 26.44 6.42
CA VAL A 478 5.35 27.75 5.76
C VAL A 478 3.88 28.17 5.77
N SER A 479 2.96 27.26 5.42
CA SER A 479 1.52 27.53 5.43
C SER A 479 1.01 27.89 6.81
N ASP A 480 1.47 27.21 7.86
CA ASP A 480 1.07 27.51 9.23
C ASP A 480 1.64 28.84 9.74
N LEU A 481 2.92 29.11 9.49
CA LEU A 481 3.52 30.40 9.84
C LEU A 481 2.80 31.55 9.17
N MET A 482 2.41 31.40 7.91
CA MET A 482 1.63 32.42 7.20
C MET A 482 0.21 32.57 7.76
N ALA A 483 -0.47 31.46 8.01
CA ALA A 483 -1.82 31.47 8.57
C ALA A 483 -1.85 32.15 9.96
N LEU A 484 -0.78 31.92 10.73
CA LEU A 484 -0.62 32.52 12.08
C LEU A 484 0.02 33.91 12.05
N ASN A 485 0.26 34.48 10.87
CA ASN A 485 0.92 35.80 10.68
C ASN A 485 2.31 35.88 11.32
N GLU A 486 3.04 34.76 11.32
CA GLU A 486 4.40 34.64 11.85
C GLU A 486 5.46 34.89 10.77
N PRO A 487 6.60 35.52 11.08
CA PRO A 487 7.63 35.81 10.10
C PRO A 487 8.36 34.53 9.67
N ILE A 488 8.66 34.40 8.37
CA ILE A 488 9.48 33.36 7.79
C ILE A 488 10.92 33.92 7.65
N ALA A 489 11.74 33.62 8.65
CA ALA A 489 13.06 34.27 8.81
C ALA A 489 14.12 33.85 7.78
N ASN A 490 13.98 32.68 7.17
CA ASN A 490 15.00 32.07 6.31
C ASN A 490 14.47 31.73 4.90
N ARG A 491 13.62 32.60 4.36
CA ARG A 491 12.92 32.44 3.09
C ARG A 491 13.84 31.97 1.95
N ASP A 492 14.96 32.67 1.72
CA ASP A 492 15.87 32.36 0.60
C ASP A 492 16.57 31.02 0.80
N GLN A 493 16.82 30.63 2.03
CA GLN A 493 17.38 29.31 2.37
C GLN A 493 16.37 28.18 2.10
N LEU A 494 15.11 28.39 2.44
CA LEU A 494 14.03 27.45 2.16
C LEU A 494 13.85 27.25 0.64
N LEU A 495 13.84 28.34 -0.13
CA LEU A 495 13.77 28.30 -1.57
C LEU A 495 14.96 27.55 -2.19
N ALA A 496 16.19 27.82 -1.73
CA ALA A 496 17.37 27.10 -2.18
C ALA A 496 17.28 25.59 -1.89
N GLY A 497 16.74 25.23 -0.71
CA GLY A 497 16.49 23.83 -0.35
C GLY A 497 15.51 23.14 -1.29
N ILE A 498 14.41 23.81 -1.64
CA ILE A 498 13.39 23.32 -2.58
C ILE A 498 14.00 23.17 -3.99
N TYR A 499 14.66 24.20 -4.50
CA TYR A 499 15.23 24.15 -5.86
C TYR A 499 16.27 23.04 -6.03
N ALA A 500 16.99 22.69 -4.96
CA ALA A 500 17.94 21.59 -4.96
C ALA A 500 17.28 20.21 -5.14
N THR A 501 15.95 20.11 -5.03
CA THR A 501 15.20 18.86 -5.22
C THR A 501 14.58 18.73 -6.61
N GLN A 502 14.70 19.74 -7.50
CA GLN A 502 14.25 19.63 -8.88
C GLN A 502 15.16 18.68 -9.67
N ASN A 503 14.54 17.75 -10.35
CA ASN A 503 15.21 16.77 -11.19
C ASN A 503 15.26 17.19 -12.67
N PRO A 504 16.12 16.54 -13.51
CA PRO A 504 16.22 16.86 -14.93
C PRO A 504 14.94 16.64 -15.75
N ASP A 505 13.99 15.86 -15.24
CA ASP A 505 12.67 15.68 -15.85
C ASP A 505 11.68 16.81 -15.54
N GLY A 506 12.11 17.79 -14.75
CA GLY A 506 11.33 18.96 -14.34
C GLY A 506 10.51 18.78 -13.07
N GLY A 507 10.25 17.57 -12.62
CA GLY A 507 9.59 17.29 -11.37
C GLY A 507 10.51 17.47 -10.16
N PHE A 508 9.93 17.38 -8.97
CA PHE A 508 10.65 17.51 -7.69
C PHE A 508 10.59 16.21 -6.92
N GLY A 509 11.71 15.86 -6.27
CA GLY A 509 11.80 14.80 -5.28
C GLY A 509 11.64 15.34 -3.86
N GLU A 510 11.34 14.46 -2.91
CA GLU A 510 11.21 14.83 -1.49
C GLU A 510 12.52 15.35 -0.89
N GLN A 511 13.63 14.89 -1.40
CA GLN A 511 14.99 15.31 -1.07
C GLN A 511 15.85 15.28 -2.34
N PRO A 512 17.01 15.97 -2.35
CA PRO A 512 17.91 15.89 -3.49
C PRO A 512 18.24 14.43 -3.88
N SER A 513 18.22 14.14 -5.16
CA SER A 513 18.47 12.81 -5.74
C SER A 513 17.39 11.76 -5.56
N LEU A 514 16.23 12.12 -5.00
CA LEU A 514 15.04 11.27 -5.05
C LEU A 514 14.25 11.52 -6.34
N LEU A 515 13.47 10.52 -6.77
CA LEU A 515 12.67 10.61 -7.97
C LEU A 515 11.60 11.70 -7.89
N SER A 516 11.23 12.20 -9.05
CA SER A 516 10.14 13.16 -9.19
C SER A 516 8.79 12.50 -8.97
N GLU A 517 7.94 13.17 -8.23
CA GLU A 517 6.57 12.78 -7.93
C GLU A 517 5.61 13.95 -8.06
N ALA A 518 4.38 13.70 -8.48
CA ALA A 518 3.36 14.74 -8.56
C ALA A 518 3.10 15.37 -7.19
N PHE A 519 3.11 14.57 -6.12
CA PHE A 519 2.94 15.05 -4.75
C PHE A 519 4.05 16.00 -4.31
N THR A 520 5.31 15.61 -4.42
CA THR A 520 6.43 16.45 -4.01
C THR A 520 6.60 17.66 -4.92
N THR A 521 6.30 17.49 -6.22
CA THR A 521 6.27 18.61 -7.17
C THR A 521 5.22 19.65 -6.77
N TYR A 522 4.01 19.20 -6.40
CA TYR A 522 2.99 20.08 -5.85
C TYR A 522 3.47 20.83 -4.60
N CYS A 523 4.06 20.13 -3.62
CA CYS A 523 4.58 20.76 -2.41
C CYS A 523 5.66 21.81 -2.72
N ALA A 524 6.57 21.51 -3.65
CA ALA A 524 7.63 22.43 -4.06
C ALA A 524 7.08 23.66 -4.78
N VAL A 525 6.19 23.47 -5.76
CA VAL A 525 5.58 24.55 -6.54
C VAL A 525 4.79 25.50 -5.64
N LEU A 526 3.93 24.96 -4.78
CA LEU A 526 3.12 25.83 -3.90
C LEU A 526 3.99 26.57 -2.89
N THR A 527 4.98 25.90 -2.28
CA THR A 527 5.88 26.57 -1.35
C THR A 527 6.67 27.67 -2.05
N ALA A 528 7.22 27.39 -3.24
CA ALA A 528 7.93 28.40 -4.02
C ALA A 528 7.02 29.59 -4.38
N THR A 529 5.79 29.31 -4.83
CA THR A 529 4.81 30.37 -5.17
C THR A 529 4.46 31.23 -3.96
N VAL A 530 4.13 30.61 -2.83
CA VAL A 530 3.80 31.30 -1.57
C VAL A 530 4.97 32.15 -1.07
N LEU A 531 6.19 31.65 -1.21
CA LEU A 531 7.41 32.39 -0.87
C LEU A 531 7.84 33.39 -1.94
N GLY A 532 7.15 33.49 -3.08
CA GLY A 532 7.52 34.36 -4.21
C GLY A 532 8.83 33.94 -4.89
N GLY A 533 9.11 32.64 -4.93
CA GLY A 533 10.28 32.06 -5.57
C GLY A 533 10.03 31.75 -7.06
N THR A 534 11.01 32.03 -7.93
CA THR A 534 10.88 31.84 -9.38
C THR A 534 12.13 31.20 -10.02
N ASP A 535 13.13 30.83 -9.24
CA ASP A 535 14.41 30.34 -9.74
C ASP A 535 14.44 28.82 -9.93
N TYR A 536 13.45 28.30 -10.69
CA TYR A 536 13.37 26.91 -11.12
C TYR A 536 12.71 26.81 -12.50
N ASP A 537 12.88 25.68 -13.18
CA ASP A 537 12.32 25.47 -14.52
C ASP A 537 10.82 25.17 -14.45
N THR A 538 10.01 26.21 -14.54
CA THR A 538 8.54 26.13 -14.45
C THR A 538 7.92 25.42 -15.67
N ASP A 539 8.52 25.56 -16.86
CA ASP A 539 8.00 24.92 -18.08
C ASP A 539 8.25 23.41 -18.05
N GLN A 540 9.45 22.97 -17.67
CA GLN A 540 9.71 21.55 -17.48
C GLN A 540 8.88 20.97 -16.34
N CYS A 541 8.68 21.72 -15.26
CA CYS A 541 7.81 21.30 -14.14
C CYS A 541 6.36 21.08 -14.60
N ALA A 542 5.81 22.01 -15.37
CA ALA A 542 4.48 21.84 -15.94
C ALA A 542 4.42 20.63 -16.90
N ALA A 543 5.46 20.42 -17.73
CA ALA A 543 5.53 19.27 -18.63
C ALA A 543 5.57 17.95 -17.87
N PHE A 544 6.32 17.86 -16.76
CA PHE A 544 6.32 16.68 -15.90
C PHE A 544 4.92 16.38 -15.34
N LEU A 545 4.24 17.40 -14.79
CA LEU A 545 2.87 17.24 -14.27
C LEU A 545 1.89 16.81 -15.37
N GLN A 546 1.97 17.40 -16.58
CA GLN A 546 1.12 16.99 -17.70
C GLN A 546 1.40 15.54 -18.12
N ALA A 547 2.66 15.09 -18.10
CA ALA A 547 3.01 13.71 -18.39
C ALA A 547 2.43 12.69 -17.39
N CYS A 548 2.06 13.14 -16.17
CA CYS A 548 1.35 12.32 -15.20
C CYS A 548 -0.14 12.12 -15.54
N GLN A 549 -0.70 12.86 -16.54
CA GLN A 549 -2.10 12.77 -16.92
C GLN A 549 -2.34 11.61 -17.88
N HIS A 550 -3.29 10.75 -17.56
CA HIS A 550 -3.70 9.61 -18.37
C HIS A 550 -4.73 9.96 -19.45
N ALA A 551 -4.97 8.97 -20.33
CA ALA A 551 -5.94 9.12 -21.41
C ALA A 551 -7.38 9.32 -20.91
N GLU A 552 -7.73 8.78 -19.75
CA GLU A 552 -9.02 8.95 -19.07
C GLU A 552 -9.13 10.26 -18.28
N GLY A 553 -8.10 11.11 -18.33
CA GLY A 553 -8.07 12.41 -17.68
C GLY A 553 -7.49 12.43 -16.27
N ALA A 554 -7.42 11.31 -15.58
CA ALA A 554 -6.87 11.22 -14.23
C ALA A 554 -5.35 11.43 -14.22
N PHE A 555 -4.82 11.94 -13.09
CA PHE A 555 -3.38 12.07 -12.86
C PHE A 555 -2.89 10.98 -11.91
N GLY A 556 -1.73 10.40 -12.23
CA GLY A 556 -0.97 9.53 -11.33
C GLY A 556 0.14 10.28 -10.60
N ASN A 557 0.81 9.63 -9.65
CA ASN A 557 1.92 10.23 -8.91
C ASN A 557 3.20 10.42 -9.76
N ALA A 558 3.32 9.67 -10.84
CA ALA A 558 4.40 9.82 -11.84
C ALA A 558 3.85 9.41 -13.21
N PRO A 559 4.56 9.74 -14.31
CA PRO A 559 4.15 9.32 -15.65
C PRO A 559 3.99 7.79 -15.74
N GLY A 560 2.80 7.35 -16.20
CA GLY A 560 2.46 5.94 -16.36
C GLY A 560 1.95 5.24 -15.09
N TYR A 561 1.86 5.93 -13.94
CA TYR A 561 1.29 5.38 -12.71
C TYR A 561 -0.22 5.55 -12.63
N PRO A 562 -0.94 4.66 -11.90
CA PRO A 562 -2.39 4.74 -11.77
C PRO A 562 -2.88 6.10 -11.30
N GLY A 563 -3.92 6.62 -11.99
CA GLY A 563 -4.54 7.88 -11.62
C GLY A 563 -5.59 7.73 -10.50
N ASP A 564 -5.74 8.77 -9.70
CA ASP A 564 -6.77 8.85 -8.67
C ASP A 564 -7.11 10.30 -8.32
N ALA A 565 -8.20 10.51 -7.56
CA ALA A 565 -8.69 11.84 -7.21
C ALA A 565 -7.65 12.67 -6.42
N TRP A 566 -6.82 12.01 -5.61
CA TRP A 566 -5.80 12.70 -4.85
C TRP A 566 -4.70 13.30 -5.73
N HIS A 567 -4.09 12.47 -6.60
CA HIS A 567 -3.04 12.97 -7.51
C HIS A 567 -3.60 13.93 -8.54
N CYS A 568 -4.89 13.77 -8.94
CA CYS A 568 -5.57 14.78 -9.75
C CYS A 568 -5.60 16.14 -9.06
N ASN A 569 -5.99 16.20 -7.79
CA ASN A 569 -6.04 17.45 -7.03
C ASN A 569 -4.66 18.09 -6.95
N LEU A 570 -3.63 17.33 -6.55
CA LEU A 570 -2.27 17.84 -6.39
C LEU A 570 -1.70 18.40 -7.71
N ALA A 571 -1.81 17.61 -8.78
CA ALA A 571 -1.27 18.02 -10.08
C ALA A 571 -2.00 19.25 -10.64
N VAL A 572 -3.34 19.31 -10.51
CA VAL A 572 -4.13 20.44 -10.97
C VAL A 572 -3.78 21.73 -10.21
N LEU A 573 -3.68 21.64 -8.87
CA LEU A 573 -3.34 22.81 -8.07
C LEU A 573 -1.93 23.31 -8.37
N ALA A 574 -0.97 22.42 -8.57
CA ALA A 574 0.38 22.81 -8.98
C ALA A 574 0.38 23.42 -10.39
N LEU A 575 -0.35 22.86 -11.35
CA LEU A 575 -0.49 23.44 -12.70
C LEU A 575 -1.12 24.84 -12.65
N LEU A 576 -2.18 25.03 -11.86
CA LEU A 576 -2.83 26.33 -11.71
C LEU A 576 -1.87 27.35 -11.10
N ALA A 577 -1.08 26.97 -10.07
CA ALA A 577 -0.05 27.83 -9.48
C ALA A 577 1.06 28.20 -10.49
N LEU A 578 1.32 27.36 -11.50
CA LEU A 578 2.21 27.64 -12.62
C LEU A 578 1.53 28.42 -13.76
N GLY A 579 0.27 28.85 -13.60
CA GLY A 579 -0.50 29.53 -14.64
C GLY A 579 -0.88 28.62 -15.82
N ARG A 580 -0.99 27.32 -15.59
CA ARG A 580 -1.37 26.31 -16.58
C ARG A 580 -2.66 25.60 -16.15
N ARG A 581 -3.34 24.97 -17.13
CA ARG A 581 -4.50 24.10 -16.86
C ARG A 581 -4.19 22.69 -17.36
N PRO A 582 -4.89 21.65 -16.86
CA PRO A 582 -4.77 20.30 -17.41
C PRO A 582 -5.02 20.26 -18.92
N GLU A 583 -4.20 19.55 -19.68
CA GLU A 583 -4.40 19.41 -21.14
C GLU A 583 -5.70 18.67 -21.46
N ARG A 584 -6.09 17.73 -20.62
CA ARG A 584 -7.30 16.92 -20.75
C ARG A 584 -8.32 17.24 -19.66
N GLU A 585 -8.64 18.52 -19.50
CA GLU A 585 -9.53 19.00 -18.44
C GLU A 585 -10.95 18.41 -18.56
N ALA A 586 -11.49 18.31 -19.77
CA ALA A 586 -12.81 17.72 -19.96
C ALA A 586 -12.84 16.23 -19.56
N ASP A 587 -11.80 15.47 -19.88
CA ASP A 587 -11.69 14.07 -19.48
C ASP A 587 -11.53 13.94 -17.97
N LEU A 588 -10.80 14.86 -17.33
CA LEU A 588 -10.68 14.91 -15.86
C LEU A 588 -12.04 15.16 -15.18
N VAL A 589 -12.83 16.10 -15.71
CA VAL A 589 -14.19 16.36 -15.20
C VAL A 589 -15.07 15.13 -15.35
N ALA A 590 -14.97 14.43 -16.48
CA ALA A 590 -15.70 13.19 -16.69
C ALA A 590 -15.25 12.08 -15.73
N TYR A 591 -13.95 11.98 -15.46
CA TYR A 591 -13.41 11.06 -14.45
C TYR A 591 -13.98 11.35 -13.06
N PHE A 592 -14.03 12.61 -12.64
CA PHE A 592 -14.62 13.00 -11.36
C PHE A 592 -16.14 12.72 -11.30
N ALA A 593 -16.84 12.91 -12.40
CA ALA A 593 -18.25 12.55 -12.46
C ALA A 593 -18.46 11.02 -12.25
N ALA A 594 -17.56 10.20 -12.76
CA ALA A 594 -17.56 8.75 -12.53
C ALA A 594 -17.14 8.34 -11.11
N CYS A 595 -16.40 9.19 -10.38
CA CYS A 595 -16.05 8.98 -8.97
C CYS A 595 -17.23 9.28 -8.02
N ARG A 596 -18.29 9.95 -8.49
CA ARG A 596 -19.40 10.35 -7.65
C ARG A 596 -20.33 9.17 -7.36
N ASN A 597 -20.68 8.99 -6.09
CA ASN A 597 -21.57 7.95 -5.63
C ASN A 597 -23.01 8.48 -5.37
N GLN A 598 -23.93 7.53 -5.23
CA GLN A 598 -25.35 7.85 -5.00
C GLN A 598 -25.61 8.47 -3.63
N ASP A 599 -24.74 8.25 -2.65
CA ASP A 599 -24.83 8.82 -1.30
C ASP A 599 -24.49 10.31 -1.23
N GLY A 600 -23.96 10.88 -2.29
CA GLY A 600 -23.56 12.29 -2.38
C GLY A 600 -22.08 12.55 -2.20
N GLY A 601 -21.29 11.59 -1.74
CA GLY A 601 -19.84 11.65 -1.64
C GLY A 601 -19.14 11.18 -2.91
N TYR A 602 -17.80 11.19 -2.86
CA TYR A 602 -16.94 10.75 -3.95
C TYR A 602 -15.95 9.67 -3.47
N GLY A 603 -15.71 8.70 -4.32
CA GLY A 603 -14.62 7.73 -4.16
C GLY A 603 -13.33 8.22 -4.80
N ASN A 604 -12.19 7.70 -4.36
CA ASN A 604 -10.88 8.07 -4.90
C ASN A 604 -10.68 7.65 -6.37
N GLN A 605 -11.50 6.73 -6.85
CA GLN A 605 -11.60 6.30 -8.25
C GLN A 605 -13.04 5.91 -8.57
N PRO A 606 -13.42 5.81 -9.86
CA PRO A 606 -14.73 5.32 -10.26
C PRO A 606 -15.08 3.97 -9.59
N GLY A 607 -16.29 3.87 -9.04
CA GLY A 607 -16.75 2.68 -8.33
C GLY A 607 -16.22 2.52 -6.90
N HIS A 608 -15.43 3.45 -6.40
CA HIS A 608 -14.94 3.47 -5.02
C HIS A 608 -15.99 3.98 -4.04
N PRO A 609 -16.10 3.43 -2.81
CA PRO A 609 -16.97 3.98 -1.80
C PRO A 609 -16.57 5.41 -1.46
N SER A 610 -17.56 6.21 -1.07
CA SER A 610 -17.33 7.60 -0.66
C SER A 610 -16.52 7.70 0.62
N ASP A 611 -15.57 8.60 0.65
CA ASP A 611 -14.87 9.01 1.85
C ASP A 611 -14.60 10.53 1.85
N THR A 612 -14.31 11.08 3.03
CA THR A 612 -14.10 12.52 3.19
C THR A 612 -12.88 13.03 2.46
N PHE A 613 -11.83 12.20 2.34
CA PHE A 613 -10.59 12.56 1.65
C PHE A 613 -10.82 12.71 0.15
N ALA A 614 -11.37 11.68 -0.49
CA ALA A 614 -11.64 11.69 -1.93
C ALA A 614 -12.68 12.78 -2.28
N THR A 615 -13.70 12.95 -1.44
CA THR A 615 -14.71 13.99 -1.60
C THR A 615 -14.08 15.36 -1.61
N PHE A 616 -13.18 15.66 -0.64
CA PHE A 616 -12.45 16.93 -0.61
C PHE A 616 -11.65 17.13 -1.89
N ARG A 617 -10.86 16.15 -2.29
CA ARG A 617 -9.97 16.27 -3.46
C ARG A 617 -10.71 16.57 -4.76
N VAL A 618 -11.86 15.93 -4.97
CA VAL A 618 -12.69 16.20 -6.15
C VAL A 618 -13.34 17.58 -6.07
N VAL A 619 -13.95 17.91 -4.94
CA VAL A 619 -14.64 19.19 -4.74
C VAL A 619 -13.68 20.35 -4.88
N ASP A 620 -12.53 20.30 -4.18
CA ASP A 620 -11.50 21.32 -4.20
C ASP A 620 -10.94 21.53 -5.62
N THR A 621 -10.69 20.44 -6.36
CA THR A 621 -10.20 20.53 -7.74
C THR A 621 -11.21 21.17 -8.67
N LEU A 622 -12.49 20.80 -8.59
CA LEU A 622 -13.54 21.39 -9.43
C LEU A 622 -13.68 22.88 -9.16
N ILE A 623 -13.69 23.27 -7.87
CA ILE A 623 -13.78 24.69 -7.48
C ILE A 623 -12.53 25.45 -7.92
N ALA A 624 -11.33 24.88 -7.78
CA ALA A 624 -10.08 25.50 -8.25
C ALA A 624 -10.08 25.70 -9.78
N LEU A 625 -10.72 24.81 -10.53
CA LEU A 625 -10.96 24.99 -11.96
C LEU A 625 -12.10 25.98 -12.29
N GLY A 626 -12.76 26.54 -11.30
CA GLY A 626 -13.89 27.47 -11.45
C GLY A 626 -15.20 26.77 -11.82
N LEU A 627 -15.34 25.48 -11.51
CA LEU A 627 -16.48 24.65 -11.89
C LEU A 627 -17.36 24.32 -10.66
N GLU A 628 -18.68 24.37 -10.84
CA GLU A 628 -19.65 23.96 -9.82
C GLU A 628 -19.65 22.44 -9.64
N PRO A 629 -19.32 21.89 -8.44
CA PRO A 629 -19.41 20.46 -8.19
C PRO A 629 -20.85 19.98 -8.37
N PRO A 630 -21.12 18.93 -9.17
CA PRO A 630 -22.48 18.50 -9.47
C PRO A 630 -23.21 18.06 -8.19
N ARG A 631 -24.44 18.58 -8.02
CA ARG A 631 -25.30 18.25 -6.86
C ARG A 631 -24.60 18.48 -5.52
N HIS A 632 -23.87 19.59 -5.38
CA HIS A 632 -23.05 19.90 -4.19
C HIS A 632 -23.88 19.96 -2.89
N GLU A 633 -25.18 20.30 -2.94
CA GLU A 633 -26.04 20.26 -1.76
C GLU A 633 -26.17 18.85 -1.15
N GLU A 634 -26.16 17.81 -1.97
CA GLU A 634 -26.17 16.43 -1.49
C GLU A 634 -24.81 16.08 -0.85
N THR A 635 -23.73 16.58 -1.42
CA THR A 635 -22.38 16.42 -0.86
C THR A 635 -22.27 17.12 0.51
N ILE A 636 -22.85 18.34 0.63
CA ILE A 636 -22.94 19.05 1.93
C ILE A 636 -23.73 18.22 2.94
N ALA A 637 -24.90 17.71 2.53
CA ALA A 637 -25.73 16.90 3.41
C ALA A 637 -25.02 15.62 3.86
N TRP A 638 -24.34 14.94 2.94
CA TRP A 638 -23.54 13.75 3.22
C TRP A 638 -22.41 14.03 4.21
N LEU A 639 -21.62 15.09 3.99
CA LEU A 639 -20.55 15.51 4.89
C LEU A 639 -21.08 15.84 6.29
N ARG A 640 -22.14 16.62 6.40
CA ARG A 640 -22.76 16.95 7.71
C ARG A 640 -23.26 15.71 8.44
N GLY A 641 -23.76 14.70 7.72
CA GLY A 641 -24.17 13.41 8.27
C GLY A 641 -23.02 12.57 8.85
N LEU A 642 -21.77 12.89 8.53
CA LEU A 642 -20.61 12.23 9.10
C LEU A 642 -20.12 12.84 10.41
N GLN A 643 -20.60 14.06 10.78
CA GLN A 643 -20.22 14.66 12.04
C GLN A 643 -20.81 13.88 13.22
N THR A 644 -20.01 13.65 14.25
CA THR A 644 -20.40 12.95 15.46
C THR A 644 -20.78 13.91 16.56
N GLU A 645 -21.44 13.43 17.61
CA GLU A 645 -21.77 14.22 18.80
C GLU A 645 -20.54 14.77 19.52
N ALA A 646 -19.38 14.12 19.39
CA ALA A 646 -18.12 14.59 19.94
C ALA A 646 -17.52 15.78 19.16
N GLY A 647 -18.00 16.04 17.95
CA GLY A 647 -17.59 17.16 17.09
C GLY A 647 -16.66 16.78 15.94
N GLY A 648 -16.03 15.60 15.97
CA GLY A 648 -15.23 15.08 14.87
C GLY A 648 -16.07 14.53 13.73
N PHE A 649 -15.42 14.13 12.64
CA PHE A 649 -16.08 13.49 11.50
C PHE A 649 -15.60 12.05 11.34
N ARG A 650 -16.53 11.18 11.00
CA ARG A 650 -16.19 9.86 10.50
C ARG A 650 -15.56 10.00 9.13
N TYR A 651 -14.58 9.15 8.86
CA TYR A 651 -13.96 9.10 7.54
C TYR A 651 -14.94 8.60 6.47
N ARG A 652 -15.80 7.63 6.86
CA ARG A 652 -16.90 7.04 6.10
C ARG A 652 -18.13 6.84 6.99
N PRO A 653 -19.32 6.63 6.45
CA PRO A 653 -20.52 6.46 7.27
C PRO A 653 -20.42 5.39 8.36
N SER A 654 -19.74 4.28 8.09
CA SER A 654 -19.57 3.16 9.02
C SER A 654 -18.23 3.16 9.78
N GLY A 655 -17.36 4.16 9.54
CA GLY A 655 -16.02 4.21 10.13
C GLY A 655 -15.96 4.95 11.48
N PRO A 656 -14.83 4.86 12.18
CA PRO A 656 -14.57 5.68 13.36
C PRO A 656 -14.35 7.15 13.00
N GLU A 657 -14.35 8.01 14.01
CA GLU A 657 -13.86 9.39 13.87
C GLU A 657 -12.41 9.41 13.40
N SER A 658 -12.11 10.35 12.54
CA SER A 658 -10.78 10.49 11.96
C SER A 658 -10.32 11.94 12.02
N PHE A 659 -9.12 12.19 12.55
CA PHE A 659 -8.56 13.54 12.58
C PHE A 659 -8.37 14.09 11.16
N VAL A 660 -7.75 13.31 10.31
CA VAL A 660 -7.57 13.63 8.89
C VAL A 660 -8.91 13.72 8.15
N GLY A 661 -9.84 12.80 8.45
CA GLY A 661 -11.19 12.82 7.87
C GLY A 661 -11.97 14.08 8.27
N SER A 662 -11.80 14.54 9.51
CA SER A 662 -12.42 15.80 9.99
C SER A 662 -11.89 17.01 9.22
N TYR A 663 -10.57 17.11 9.01
CA TYR A 663 -9.99 18.18 8.20
C TYR A 663 -10.61 18.22 6.79
N HIS A 664 -10.66 17.08 6.10
CA HIS A 664 -11.18 17.03 4.74
C HIS A 664 -12.69 17.35 4.68
N ALA A 665 -13.45 16.92 5.67
CA ALA A 665 -14.86 17.29 5.76
C ALA A 665 -15.06 18.79 5.98
N ILE A 666 -14.30 19.40 6.92
CA ILE A 666 -14.31 20.83 7.18
C ILE A 666 -13.91 21.62 5.93
N ALA A 667 -12.80 21.20 5.29
CA ALA A 667 -12.29 21.86 4.10
C ALA A 667 -13.29 21.79 2.94
N SER A 668 -13.92 20.63 2.71
CA SER A 668 -14.97 20.47 1.69
C SER A 668 -16.16 21.38 1.96
N LEU A 669 -16.65 21.41 3.21
CA LEU A 669 -17.76 22.29 3.60
C LEU A 669 -17.39 23.75 3.41
N TYR A 670 -16.17 24.13 3.82
CA TYR A 670 -15.69 25.50 3.70
C TYR A 670 -15.66 25.98 2.25
N VAL A 671 -15.04 25.23 1.33
CA VAL A 671 -14.95 25.65 -0.09
C VAL A 671 -16.33 25.61 -0.77
N LEU A 672 -17.26 24.78 -0.30
CA LEU A 672 -18.66 24.76 -0.73
C LEU A 672 -19.52 25.89 -0.12
N GLY A 673 -18.91 26.85 0.61
CA GLY A 673 -19.66 27.93 1.23
C GLY A 673 -20.55 27.51 2.41
N SER A 674 -20.23 26.37 3.04
CA SER A 674 -21.04 25.73 4.09
C SER A 674 -20.23 25.55 5.39
N GLU A 675 -20.88 25.04 6.43
CA GLU A 675 -20.28 24.81 7.75
C GLU A 675 -20.67 23.43 8.28
N PRO A 676 -19.89 22.85 9.23
CA PRO A 676 -20.30 21.69 10.02
C PRO A 676 -21.68 21.89 10.67
N ALA A 677 -22.35 20.81 11.02
CA ALA A 677 -23.62 20.88 11.76
C ALA A 677 -23.46 21.54 13.14
N ASP A 678 -22.32 21.27 13.81
CA ASP A 678 -21.89 21.94 15.06
C ASP A 678 -20.43 22.41 14.93
N PRO A 679 -20.20 23.65 14.46
CA PRO A 679 -18.85 24.20 14.34
C PRO A 679 -18.14 24.40 15.69
N ALA A 680 -18.88 24.64 16.76
CA ALA A 680 -18.29 24.86 18.10
C ALA A 680 -17.74 23.54 18.67
N ALA A 681 -18.52 22.46 18.60
CA ALA A 681 -18.04 21.13 18.98
C ALA A 681 -16.84 20.71 18.13
N CYS A 682 -16.85 21.04 16.83
CA CYS A 682 -15.76 20.71 15.92
C CYS A 682 -14.46 21.45 16.31
N ARG A 683 -14.52 22.75 16.61
CA ARG A 683 -13.35 23.50 17.12
C ARG A 683 -12.79 22.89 18.40
N ALA A 684 -13.66 22.61 19.37
CA ALA A 684 -13.23 22.00 20.64
C ALA A 684 -12.58 20.62 20.41
N TRP A 685 -13.14 19.84 19.50
CA TRP A 685 -12.63 18.50 19.14
C TRP A 685 -11.24 18.58 18.51
N ILE A 686 -10.98 19.51 17.59
CA ILE A 686 -9.65 19.75 17.00
C ILE A 686 -8.67 20.22 18.08
N ALA A 687 -9.04 21.27 18.84
CA ALA A 687 -8.16 21.87 19.86
C ALA A 687 -7.72 20.86 20.95
N ALA A 688 -8.60 19.95 21.34
CA ALA A 688 -8.29 18.90 22.33
C ALA A 688 -7.16 17.92 21.89
N ARG A 689 -6.70 18.00 20.65
CA ARG A 689 -5.61 17.17 20.13
C ARG A 689 -4.23 17.82 20.20
N GLN A 690 -4.17 19.06 20.74
CA GLN A 690 -2.88 19.63 21.06
C GLN A 690 -2.21 18.85 22.19
N SER A 691 -0.97 18.44 21.94
CA SER A 691 -0.17 17.65 22.86
C SER A 691 0.55 18.52 23.88
N SER A 692 1.01 17.96 24.97
CA SER A 692 1.69 18.69 26.05
C SER A 692 3.03 19.30 25.64
N ASP A 693 3.65 18.85 24.53
CA ASP A 693 4.85 19.44 23.95
C ASP A 693 4.56 20.57 22.95
N GLY A 694 3.30 20.89 22.72
CA GLY A 694 2.82 21.97 21.87
C GLY A 694 2.40 21.55 20.47
N GLY A 695 2.85 20.42 19.93
CA GLY A 695 2.42 19.89 18.64
C GLY A 695 1.01 19.27 18.70
N PHE A 696 0.59 18.63 17.61
CA PHE A 696 -0.70 17.96 17.52
C PHE A 696 -0.56 16.46 17.30
N GLY A 697 -1.48 15.69 17.87
CA GLY A 697 -1.62 14.25 17.67
C GLY A 697 -3.02 13.89 17.15
N ARG A 698 -3.21 12.66 16.70
CA ARG A 698 -4.51 12.19 16.16
C ARG A 698 -5.53 11.89 17.22
N VAL A 699 -5.10 11.69 18.46
CA VAL A 699 -5.95 11.38 19.61
C VAL A 699 -5.76 12.41 20.73
N PRO A 700 -6.81 12.74 21.51
CA PRO A 700 -6.68 13.66 22.62
C PRO A 700 -5.69 13.14 23.68
N GLY A 701 -4.78 14.02 24.14
CA GLY A 701 -3.74 13.66 25.11
C GLY A 701 -2.64 12.73 24.58
N GLY A 702 -2.64 12.43 23.29
CA GLY A 702 -1.57 11.70 22.63
C GLY A 702 -0.28 12.53 22.49
N ALA A 703 0.82 11.88 22.11
CA ALA A 703 2.04 12.59 21.73
C ALA A 703 1.81 13.36 20.41
N SER A 704 2.55 14.45 20.24
CA SER A 704 2.57 15.13 18.93
C SER A 704 3.19 14.20 17.88
N GLU A 705 2.65 14.24 16.68
CA GLU A 705 3.11 13.37 15.62
C GLU A 705 3.99 14.13 14.63
N THR A 706 3.41 14.73 13.60
CA THR A 706 4.18 15.36 12.54
C THR A 706 3.67 16.78 12.23
N THR A 707 4.37 17.49 11.35
CA THR A 707 3.93 18.77 10.82
C THR A 707 2.61 18.69 10.05
N ASP A 708 2.22 17.50 9.57
CA ASP A 708 0.91 17.27 8.92
C ASP A 708 -0.24 17.45 9.93
N GLU A 709 -0.12 16.88 11.13
CA GLU A 709 -1.14 17.04 12.17
C GLU A 709 -1.25 18.49 12.63
N GLY A 710 -0.13 19.19 12.70
CA GLY A 710 -0.10 20.64 12.96
C GLY A 710 -0.84 21.43 11.88
N PHE A 711 -0.47 21.20 10.63
CA PHE A 711 -1.11 21.81 9.46
C PHE A 711 -2.62 21.53 9.44
N ILE A 712 -3.04 20.28 9.59
CA ILE A 712 -4.45 19.87 9.66
C ILE A 712 -5.20 20.67 10.74
N ALA A 713 -4.62 20.78 11.94
CA ALA A 713 -5.26 21.50 13.05
C ALA A 713 -5.39 22.98 12.77
N ILE A 714 -4.30 23.63 12.41
CA ILE A 714 -4.27 25.10 12.21
C ILE A 714 -5.18 25.50 11.06
N GLN A 715 -5.12 24.79 9.92
CA GLN A 715 -5.97 25.10 8.77
C GLN A 715 -7.45 24.85 9.08
N ALA A 716 -7.78 23.73 9.76
CA ALA A 716 -9.17 23.45 10.17
C ALA A 716 -9.72 24.55 11.09
N LEU A 717 -8.95 24.98 12.09
CA LEU A 717 -9.37 26.04 13.01
C LEU A 717 -9.60 27.38 12.29
N HIS A 718 -8.71 27.75 11.36
CA HIS A 718 -8.90 28.95 10.54
C HIS A 718 -10.19 28.88 9.71
N MET A 719 -10.46 27.77 9.05
CA MET A 719 -11.69 27.57 8.27
C MET A 719 -12.95 27.64 9.13
N LEU A 720 -12.92 27.04 10.33
CA LEU A 720 -14.03 27.09 11.29
C LEU A 720 -14.26 28.51 11.88
N GLU A 721 -13.30 29.38 11.79
CA GLU A 721 -13.42 30.82 12.11
C GLU A 721 -13.72 31.67 10.87
N GLY A 722 -13.97 31.09 9.73
CA GLY A 722 -14.29 31.80 8.48
C GLY A 722 -13.09 32.48 7.82
N LYS A 723 -11.86 32.03 8.12
CA LYS A 723 -10.61 32.63 7.64
C LYS A 723 -10.04 31.75 6.50
N LEU A 724 -9.46 32.41 5.48
CA LEU A 724 -8.89 31.70 4.34
C LEU A 724 -7.51 31.11 4.66
N ASN A 725 -7.30 29.88 4.22
CA ASN A 725 -5.99 29.27 4.15
C ASN A 725 -5.11 29.95 3.08
N PRO A 726 -3.87 30.38 3.40
CA PRO A 726 -2.93 30.93 2.42
C PRO A 726 -2.72 30.10 1.18
N TYR A 727 -2.77 28.80 1.33
CA TYR A 727 -2.66 27.82 0.27
C TYR A 727 -3.74 27.99 -0.83
N TRP A 728 -5.00 28.19 -0.47
CA TRP A 728 -6.06 28.43 -1.43
C TRP A 728 -5.96 29.82 -2.06
N ALA A 729 -5.48 30.80 -1.33
CA ALA A 729 -5.26 32.13 -1.87
C ALA A 729 -4.29 32.13 -3.06
N VAL A 730 -3.24 31.29 -3.01
CA VAL A 730 -2.26 31.16 -4.10
C VAL A 730 -2.87 30.60 -5.38
N ILE A 731 -3.85 29.71 -5.25
CA ILE A 731 -4.46 29.01 -6.39
C ILE A 731 -5.58 29.84 -7.01
N MET A 732 -6.31 30.60 -6.18
CA MET A 732 -7.49 31.34 -6.60
C MET A 732 -7.19 32.78 -7.09
N THR A 733 -5.96 33.25 -6.90
CA THR A 733 -5.47 34.54 -7.44
C THR A 733 -4.78 34.35 -8.79
#